data_08406da759705472d3812c7aa246500f
#
_entry.id   08406da759705472d3812c7aa246500f
#
_cell.length_a   1.000
_cell.length_b   1.000
_cell.length_c   1.000
_cell.angle_alpha   90.00
_cell.angle_beta   90.00
_cell.angle_gamma   90.00
#
_symmetry.space_group_name_H-M   'P 1'
#
loop_
_entity.id
_entity.type
_entity.pdbx_description
1 polymer ?
#
loop_
_entity_poly.entity_id
_entity_poly.type
_entity_poly.pdbx_seq_one_letter_code
_entity_poly.pdbx_strand_id
1 'polypeptide(L)'
;MNARDYKPLPDTCVKNLCDKLFEKRKAGAIAVEQLVKTYVSKEKKDEIDKILQIFGQEFIVSPNVNVRKGALFGLASVAIGLEQICHLYSDQLIAPIFQALRDTDSQVRYAACEALYNILKVLKVHSLAYLNDLFEALCTATADPEMSVRQVVDHCDRLLRDIVIQNRIIDVKAFMGIASGYLYTRIPFTRKFVVGWISTLNSVPGLNIIQYIPQLLDGLLTILSDENPDIRRNCDVLLNDFLSTTIKDSGTVDILSMISILIRHCQESTRLLASMGLDEKTAEVLLNFSDPNLPPERLRQITSLHWIRQFIHISTSKSLQLLPLVAPILSAVLPCIDDRDDLDDRTALKRAVDINEVLMNFVHSLQQSRSEDGECDLNCPAFLKVLYEAFDHPSVLTRLAALRWIEVLLSVSPEEVFANSGELMPLLLKLLSDPAVEVVHSTVSLVGCLCKHPVAHHASRDDRASVQRLFASLMRKGSVAPPASLCNAVTADRERASLLCLRLIYDLVQRFINDPQLLSEKGNLIITDLCLALGAKSVYYVMALIVSNLLKPKEAFIIVQTLNQILLTQSSVLDFREYLYTIDLNKDADLFEELYRAWCHNPVALLAFCLLTRNYTHCCEIVKSFGELAMSVEVLVELDRLIQLLESPVFARLRLHLVDKRYSAALQETLYCLLMCLPQTEAFDILRRRLQCLPSHILNQPVSAASRSGKVNFDALLVHFREVQRLHHETRVREEALMADTRDNRGATPTANTVTANTTSTTLGDTAATSIPIELGFFQSGELTNPMMANSTQFLIKGLQRLGIEATAPRESSKN
;
A
#
# COMPACT_ATOMS: atom_id res chain seq x y z
N MET A 1 77.43 -9.00 7.44
CA MET A 1 77.07 -9.82 6.27
C MET A 1 78.22 -10.74 5.94
N ASN A 2 78.06 -12.04 6.14
CA ASN A 2 79.05 -12.99 5.69
C ASN A 2 79.16 -12.88 4.16
N ALA A 3 80.46 -12.92 3.64
CA ALA A 3 80.75 -12.74 2.27
C ALA A 3 80.11 -13.85 1.38
N ARG A 4 78.85 -13.70 1.05
CA ARG A 4 78.19 -14.44 -0.04
C ARG A 4 78.64 -13.81 -1.35
N ASP A 5 79.12 -14.63 -2.26
CA ASP A 5 79.47 -14.19 -3.61
C ASP A 5 78.16 -13.99 -4.44
N TYR A 6 77.80 -12.77 -4.71
CA TYR A 6 76.58 -12.40 -5.48
C TYR A 6 76.91 -12.25 -7.01
N LYS A 7 77.96 -12.95 -7.51
CA LYS A 7 78.21 -12.97 -8.95
C LYS A 7 76.99 -13.42 -9.74
N PRO A 8 76.58 -12.68 -10.80
CA PRO A 8 77.46 -11.77 -11.60
C PRO A 8 77.30 -10.28 -11.16
N LEU A 9 76.64 -9.94 -10.08
CA LEU A 9 76.57 -8.55 -9.64
C LEU A 9 77.86 -8.09 -8.98
N PRO A 10 78.46 -6.89 -9.36
CA PRO A 10 79.54 -6.29 -8.66
C PRO A 10 79.24 -5.94 -7.22
N ASP A 11 80.18 -6.18 -6.27
CA ASP A 11 80.06 -5.88 -4.87
C ASP A 11 79.63 -4.38 -4.59
N THR A 12 80.14 -3.47 -5.41
CA THR A 12 79.81 -2.05 -5.35
C THR A 12 78.33 -1.78 -5.68
N CYS A 13 77.81 -2.52 -6.67
CA CYS A 13 76.44 -2.47 -7.05
C CYS A 13 75.49 -2.99 -5.92
N VAL A 14 75.82 -4.14 -5.37
CA VAL A 14 75.11 -4.75 -4.22
C VAL A 14 75.11 -3.79 -3.00
N LYS A 15 76.23 -3.24 -2.65
CA LYS A 15 76.38 -2.27 -1.54
C LYS A 15 75.54 -1.03 -1.81
N ASN A 16 75.52 -0.47 -3.03
CA ASN A 16 74.70 0.68 -3.41
C ASN A 16 73.23 0.39 -3.37
N LEU A 17 72.79 -0.74 -3.89
CA LEU A 17 71.35 -1.11 -3.87
C LEU A 17 70.84 -1.31 -2.44
N CYS A 18 71.65 -1.80 -1.53
CA CYS A 18 71.28 -2.02 -0.12
C CYS A 18 71.47 -0.80 0.78
N ASP A 19 71.90 0.33 0.26
CA ASP A 19 72.18 1.55 1.05
C ASP A 19 70.92 2.24 1.50
N LYS A 20 70.97 2.95 2.61
CA LYS A 20 69.86 3.73 3.15
C LYS A 20 69.48 4.94 2.29
N LEU A 21 70.47 5.51 1.57
CA LEU A 21 70.28 6.69 0.73
C LEU A 21 69.66 6.34 -0.63
N PHE A 22 68.64 7.04 -1.01
CA PHE A 22 67.91 6.86 -2.30
C PHE A 22 68.86 7.02 -3.49
N GLU A 23 69.77 8.07 -3.49
CA GLU A 23 70.66 8.35 -4.59
C GLU A 23 71.67 7.22 -4.83
N LYS A 24 72.12 6.56 -3.78
CA LYS A 24 73.00 5.40 -3.94
C LYS A 24 72.25 4.19 -4.50
N ARG A 25 71.00 3.94 -4.01
CA ARG A 25 70.15 2.87 -4.59
C ARG A 25 69.90 3.10 -6.06
N LYS A 26 69.62 4.34 -6.45
CA LYS A 26 69.46 4.74 -7.83
C LYS A 26 70.69 4.52 -8.67
N ALA A 27 71.88 4.91 -8.19
CA ALA A 27 73.18 4.60 -8.83
C ALA A 27 73.42 3.12 -9.00
N GLY A 28 73.09 2.31 -7.96
CA GLY A 28 73.13 0.85 -8.05
C GLY A 28 72.13 0.29 -9.09
N ALA A 29 70.93 0.83 -9.18
CA ALA A 29 69.90 0.45 -10.15
C ALA A 29 70.37 0.72 -11.61
N ILE A 30 70.96 1.91 -11.88
CA ILE A 30 71.53 2.24 -13.18
C ILE A 30 72.67 1.31 -13.55
N ALA A 31 73.53 0.92 -12.58
CA ALA A 31 74.59 -0.04 -12.84
C ALA A 31 74.09 -1.45 -13.21
N VAL A 32 73.01 -1.92 -12.60
CA VAL A 32 72.32 -3.16 -12.96
C VAL A 32 71.72 -3.07 -14.36
N GLU A 33 71.08 -1.98 -14.73
CA GLU A 33 70.55 -1.76 -16.07
C GLU A 33 71.60 -1.87 -17.13
N GLN A 34 72.77 -1.20 -16.95
CA GLN A 34 73.86 -1.24 -17.86
C GLN A 34 74.48 -2.65 -17.97
N LEU A 35 74.64 -3.34 -16.85
CA LEU A 35 75.06 -4.72 -16.78
C LEU A 35 74.16 -5.67 -17.56
N VAL A 36 72.88 -5.58 -17.36
CA VAL A 36 71.84 -6.38 -18.08
C VAL A 36 71.90 -6.09 -19.59
N LYS A 37 71.96 -4.85 -19.99
CA LYS A 37 72.07 -4.47 -21.41
C LYS A 37 73.35 -5.11 -22.04
N THR A 38 74.45 -5.16 -21.29
CA THR A 38 75.71 -5.85 -21.73
C THR A 38 75.52 -7.35 -21.83
N TYR A 39 74.79 -7.98 -20.98
CA TYR A 39 74.49 -9.42 -21.04
C TYR A 39 73.46 -9.75 -22.15
N VAL A 40 72.54 -8.94 -22.39
CA VAL A 40 71.56 -9.05 -23.51
C VAL A 40 72.35 -8.98 -24.85
N SER A 41 73.26 -8.01 -25.02
CA SER A 41 74.09 -7.87 -26.24
C SER A 41 75.10 -9.05 -26.42
N LYS A 42 75.39 -9.76 -25.34
CA LYS A 42 76.33 -10.95 -25.37
C LYS A 42 75.60 -12.27 -25.29
N GLU A 43 74.21 -12.26 -25.36
CA GLU A 43 73.33 -13.44 -25.28
C GLU A 43 73.52 -14.33 -24.02
N LYS A 44 74.04 -13.76 -22.94
CA LYS A 44 74.31 -14.48 -21.69
C LYS A 44 73.06 -14.64 -20.83
N LYS A 45 72.17 -15.55 -21.21
CA LYS A 45 70.93 -15.81 -20.52
C LYS A 45 71.07 -16.27 -19.05
N ASP A 46 71.98 -17.21 -18.84
CA ASP A 46 72.26 -17.81 -17.51
C ASP A 46 72.72 -16.78 -16.46
N GLU A 47 73.40 -15.71 -16.87
CA GLU A 47 73.81 -14.62 -15.99
C GLU A 47 72.59 -13.70 -15.60
N ILE A 48 71.63 -13.50 -16.54
CA ILE A 48 70.41 -12.76 -16.31
C ILE A 48 69.53 -13.55 -15.33
N ASP A 49 69.36 -14.86 -15.52
CA ASP A 49 68.59 -15.72 -14.64
C ASP A 49 69.16 -15.73 -13.20
N LYS A 50 70.47 -15.76 -13.04
CA LYS A 50 71.10 -15.64 -11.71
C LYS A 50 70.87 -14.31 -11.06
N ILE A 51 70.86 -13.20 -11.78
CA ILE A 51 70.56 -11.87 -11.26
C ILE A 51 69.10 -11.84 -10.78
N LEU A 52 68.19 -12.40 -11.57
CA LEU A 52 66.76 -12.46 -11.22
C LEU A 52 66.53 -13.37 -9.99
N GLN A 53 67.22 -14.49 -9.88
CA GLN A 53 67.16 -15.36 -8.68
C GLN A 53 67.67 -14.62 -7.44
N ILE A 54 68.80 -13.90 -7.52
CA ILE A 54 69.34 -13.12 -6.39
C ILE A 54 68.33 -12.10 -5.90
N PHE A 55 67.71 -11.35 -6.78
CA PHE A 55 66.70 -10.32 -6.41
C PHE A 55 65.40 -10.96 -5.96
N GLY A 56 64.89 -11.96 -6.70
CA GLY A 56 63.56 -12.53 -6.47
C GLY A 56 63.53 -13.57 -5.35
N GLN A 57 64.67 -14.24 -5.02
CA GLN A 57 64.63 -15.31 -3.99
C GLN A 57 65.44 -14.97 -2.75
N GLU A 58 66.54 -14.19 -2.88
CA GLU A 58 67.40 -13.91 -1.72
C GLU A 58 67.12 -12.51 -1.13
N PHE A 59 67.14 -11.47 -1.97
CA PHE A 59 67.00 -10.10 -1.46
C PHE A 59 65.58 -9.74 -1.03
N ILE A 60 64.56 -10.23 -1.73
CA ILE A 60 63.16 -9.93 -1.42
C ILE A 60 62.73 -10.49 -0.08
N VAL A 61 63.29 -11.62 0.37
CA VAL A 61 62.98 -12.25 1.65
C VAL A 61 63.88 -11.80 2.79
N SER A 62 64.83 -10.89 2.52
CA SER A 62 65.78 -10.40 3.55
C SER A 62 65.08 -9.74 4.71
N PRO A 63 65.47 -9.94 5.96
CA PRO A 63 64.93 -9.23 7.13
C PRO A 63 65.20 -7.73 7.08
N ASN A 64 66.18 -7.29 6.30
CA ASN A 64 66.52 -5.86 6.19
C ASN A 64 65.70 -5.17 5.08
N VAL A 65 64.90 -4.19 5.50
CA VAL A 65 64.04 -3.37 4.64
C VAL A 65 64.77 -2.73 3.47
N ASN A 66 66.03 -2.25 3.70
CA ASN A 66 66.81 -1.63 2.61
C ASN A 66 67.25 -2.63 1.55
N VAL A 67 67.49 -3.90 1.94
CA VAL A 67 67.79 -4.96 0.98
C VAL A 67 66.58 -5.31 0.17
N ARG A 68 65.41 -5.44 0.80
CA ARG A 68 64.16 -5.68 0.05
C ARG A 68 63.85 -4.55 -0.94
N LYS A 69 63.99 -3.28 -0.50
CA LYS A 69 63.88 -2.17 -1.43
C LYS A 69 64.91 -2.19 -2.55
N GLY A 70 66.15 -2.57 -2.24
CA GLY A 70 67.21 -2.75 -3.25
C GLY A 70 66.84 -3.83 -4.29
N ALA A 71 66.21 -4.93 -3.88
CA ALA A 71 65.72 -5.95 -4.78
C ALA A 71 64.71 -5.38 -5.78
N LEU A 72 63.77 -4.61 -5.30
CA LEU A 72 62.70 -4.01 -6.11
C LEU A 72 63.26 -3.01 -7.13
N PHE A 73 64.21 -2.16 -6.74
CA PHE A 73 64.95 -1.30 -7.66
C PHE A 73 65.72 -2.13 -8.68
N GLY A 74 66.36 -3.22 -8.24
CA GLY A 74 67.08 -4.13 -9.12
C GLY A 74 66.17 -4.80 -10.16
N LEU A 75 65.03 -5.35 -9.75
CA LEU A 75 64.05 -5.97 -10.65
C LEU A 75 63.52 -4.97 -11.71
N ALA A 76 63.20 -3.74 -11.29
CA ALA A 76 62.77 -2.70 -12.22
C ALA A 76 63.88 -2.36 -13.24
N SER A 77 65.13 -2.30 -12.78
CA SER A 77 66.29 -2.01 -13.65
C SER A 77 66.61 -3.15 -14.60
N VAL A 78 66.44 -4.41 -14.15
CA VAL A 78 66.54 -5.57 -15.03
C VAL A 78 65.51 -5.51 -16.14
N ALA A 79 64.23 -5.21 -15.80
CA ALA A 79 63.18 -5.06 -16.79
C ALA A 79 63.50 -3.98 -17.83
N ILE A 80 63.99 -2.81 -17.39
CA ILE A 80 64.40 -1.71 -18.27
C ILE A 80 65.60 -2.14 -19.16
N GLY A 81 66.56 -2.88 -18.59
CA GLY A 81 67.69 -3.34 -19.32
C GLY A 81 67.46 -4.48 -20.34
N LEU A 82 66.40 -5.26 -20.14
CA LEU A 82 65.93 -6.31 -21.04
C LEU A 82 65.19 -5.76 -22.26
N GLU A 83 64.63 -4.58 -22.17
CA GLU A 83 63.87 -3.92 -23.27
C GLU A 83 62.86 -4.86 -23.95
N GLN A 84 63.01 -5.17 -25.21
CA GLN A 84 62.10 -5.97 -26.03
C GLN A 84 62.00 -7.46 -25.60
N ILE A 85 63.04 -8.03 -24.98
CA ILE A 85 63.04 -9.43 -24.53
C ILE A 85 62.51 -9.61 -23.11
N CYS A 86 62.09 -8.53 -22.46
CA CYS A 86 61.57 -8.54 -21.11
C CYS A 86 60.39 -9.54 -20.90
N HIS A 87 59.57 -9.78 -21.92
CA HIS A 87 58.44 -10.70 -21.89
C HIS A 87 58.87 -12.17 -21.65
N LEU A 88 60.10 -12.57 -21.95
CA LEU A 88 60.61 -13.92 -21.70
C LEU A 88 60.87 -14.18 -20.22
N TYR A 89 61.00 -13.13 -19.41
CA TYR A 89 61.31 -13.16 -17.99
C TYR A 89 60.18 -12.64 -17.10
N SER A 90 58.96 -12.47 -17.65
CA SER A 90 57.85 -11.84 -16.95
C SER A 90 57.49 -12.52 -15.65
N ASP A 91 57.48 -13.86 -15.57
CA ASP A 91 57.20 -14.60 -14.35
C ASP A 91 58.20 -14.30 -13.23
N GLN A 92 59.47 -14.26 -13.58
CA GLN A 92 60.56 -14.00 -12.63
C GLN A 92 60.56 -12.53 -12.15
N LEU A 93 60.03 -11.63 -12.94
CA LEU A 93 59.90 -10.20 -12.60
C LEU A 93 58.67 -9.91 -11.75
N ILE A 94 57.50 -10.47 -12.10
CA ILE A 94 56.22 -10.12 -11.50
C ILE A 94 55.97 -10.86 -10.17
N ALA A 95 56.33 -12.16 -10.07
CA ALA A 95 56.06 -12.94 -8.86
C ALA A 95 56.68 -12.36 -7.57
N PRO A 96 57.94 -11.86 -7.55
CA PRO A 96 58.52 -11.21 -6.38
C PRO A 96 57.82 -9.89 -6.03
N ILE A 97 57.30 -9.16 -7.03
CA ILE A 97 56.54 -7.91 -6.79
C ILE A 97 55.24 -8.21 -6.03
N PHE A 98 54.50 -9.26 -6.42
CA PHE A 98 53.27 -9.65 -5.70
C PHE A 98 53.51 -10.01 -4.24
N GLN A 99 54.68 -10.63 -3.94
CA GLN A 99 55.08 -10.90 -2.57
C GLN A 99 55.39 -9.60 -1.82
N ALA A 100 56.11 -8.65 -2.46
CA ALA A 100 56.47 -7.38 -1.84
C ALA A 100 55.31 -6.42 -1.65
N LEU A 101 54.25 -6.50 -2.46
CA LEU A 101 53.03 -5.74 -2.26
C LEU A 101 52.25 -6.11 -0.98
N ARG A 102 52.53 -7.30 -0.42
CA ARG A 102 51.99 -7.79 0.86
C ARG A 102 52.95 -7.63 2.02
N ASP A 103 54.06 -6.89 1.86
CA ASP A 103 55.08 -6.69 2.90
C ASP A 103 54.51 -5.91 4.10
N THR A 104 55.01 -6.18 5.27
CA THR A 104 54.64 -5.48 6.51
C THR A 104 55.10 -4.03 6.53
N ASP A 105 56.21 -3.73 5.85
CA ASP A 105 56.80 -2.37 5.80
C ASP A 105 56.21 -1.55 4.63
N SER A 106 55.61 -0.39 4.93
CA SER A 106 54.98 0.48 3.93
C SER A 106 55.93 0.99 2.88
N GLN A 107 57.23 1.21 3.22
CA GLN A 107 58.26 1.68 2.27
C GLN A 107 58.62 0.59 1.27
N VAL A 108 58.54 -0.69 1.64
CA VAL A 108 58.72 -1.83 0.74
C VAL A 108 57.52 -1.93 -0.19
N ARG A 109 56.25 -1.81 0.33
CA ARG A 109 55.09 -1.81 -0.52
C ARG A 109 55.07 -0.65 -1.51
N TYR A 110 55.49 0.54 -1.06
CA TYR A 110 55.68 1.70 -1.96
C TYR A 110 56.66 1.39 -3.08
N ALA A 111 57.87 0.87 -2.73
CA ALA A 111 58.90 0.51 -3.72
C ALA A 111 58.44 -0.62 -4.66
N ALA A 112 57.59 -1.54 -4.17
CA ALA A 112 56.96 -2.57 -4.99
C ALA A 112 56.05 -2.01 -6.06
N CYS A 113 55.18 -1.03 -5.68
CA CYS A 113 54.33 -0.34 -6.64
C CYS A 113 55.13 0.46 -7.68
N GLU A 114 56.21 1.13 -7.25
CA GLU A 114 57.10 1.87 -8.16
C GLU A 114 57.84 0.92 -9.13
N ALA A 115 58.32 -0.22 -8.64
CA ALA A 115 58.90 -1.27 -9.46
C ALA A 115 57.90 -1.84 -10.45
N LEU A 116 56.66 -2.15 -9.98
CA LEU A 116 55.58 -2.62 -10.84
C LEU A 116 55.26 -1.63 -11.98
N TYR A 117 55.15 -0.35 -11.67
CA TYR A 117 54.92 0.69 -12.68
C TYR A 117 55.97 0.64 -13.79
N ASN A 118 57.26 0.56 -13.42
CA ASN A 118 58.35 0.51 -14.39
C ASN A 118 58.35 -0.78 -15.20
N ILE A 119 58.07 -1.92 -14.58
CA ILE A 119 57.93 -3.22 -15.25
C ILE A 119 56.77 -3.22 -16.24
N LEU A 120 55.58 -2.73 -15.86
CA LEU A 120 54.44 -2.64 -16.74
C LEU A 120 54.70 -1.74 -17.94
N LYS A 121 55.46 -0.65 -17.76
CA LYS A 121 55.83 0.28 -18.82
C LYS A 121 56.69 -0.37 -19.89
N VAL A 122 57.52 -1.36 -19.50
CA VAL A 122 58.36 -2.13 -20.40
C VAL A 122 57.56 -3.28 -21.03
N LEU A 123 56.85 -4.08 -20.23
CA LEU A 123 56.11 -5.27 -20.69
C LEU A 123 54.96 -4.92 -21.63
N LYS A 124 54.30 -3.78 -21.41
CA LYS A 124 53.15 -3.32 -22.24
C LYS A 124 52.11 -4.44 -22.42
N VAL A 125 51.85 -4.85 -23.65
CA VAL A 125 50.86 -5.86 -24.01
C VAL A 125 51.09 -7.21 -23.32
N HIS A 126 52.33 -7.59 -23.08
CA HIS A 126 52.64 -8.87 -22.44
C HIS A 126 52.22 -8.92 -20.95
N SER A 127 52.00 -7.76 -20.31
CA SER A 127 51.47 -7.73 -18.95
C SER A 127 50.04 -8.21 -18.85
N LEU A 128 49.28 -8.23 -19.97
CA LEU A 128 47.88 -8.66 -20.01
C LEU A 128 47.71 -10.18 -19.70
N ALA A 129 48.74 -10.98 -19.87
CA ALA A 129 48.74 -12.39 -19.44
C ALA A 129 48.55 -12.52 -17.92
N TYR A 130 48.95 -11.53 -17.15
CA TYR A 130 48.85 -11.47 -15.68
C TYR A 130 47.76 -10.54 -15.20
N LEU A 131 46.84 -10.12 -16.08
CA LEU A 131 45.85 -9.08 -15.78
C LEU A 131 45.01 -9.41 -14.54
N ASN A 132 44.59 -10.67 -14.37
CA ASN A 132 43.76 -11.08 -13.24
C ASN A 132 44.53 -10.96 -11.91
N ASP A 133 45.79 -11.46 -11.87
CA ASP A 133 46.64 -11.38 -10.68
C ASP A 133 47.03 -9.93 -10.37
N LEU A 134 47.32 -9.13 -11.39
CA LEU A 134 47.58 -7.70 -11.25
C LEU A 134 46.36 -6.93 -10.72
N PHE A 135 45.17 -7.25 -11.23
CA PHE A 135 43.94 -6.67 -10.73
C PHE A 135 43.73 -6.98 -9.25
N GLU A 136 43.83 -8.23 -8.83
CA GLU A 136 43.72 -8.65 -7.43
C GLU A 136 44.73 -7.97 -6.52
N ALA A 137 46.00 -7.92 -6.96
CA ALA A 137 47.07 -7.28 -6.19
C ALA A 137 46.82 -5.77 -6.03
N LEU A 138 46.45 -5.08 -7.11
CA LEU A 138 46.12 -3.64 -7.08
C LEU A 138 44.85 -3.39 -6.30
N CYS A 139 43.83 -4.24 -6.43
CA CYS A 139 42.60 -4.16 -5.68
C CYS A 139 42.85 -4.16 -4.17
N THR A 140 43.75 -5.03 -3.73
CA THR A 140 44.19 -5.08 -2.32
C THR A 140 44.99 -3.84 -1.93
N ALA A 141 45.90 -3.41 -2.77
CA ALA A 141 46.82 -2.28 -2.52
C ALA A 141 46.11 -0.90 -2.54
N THR A 142 44.95 -0.77 -3.20
CA THR A 142 44.14 0.47 -3.14
C THR A 142 43.60 0.77 -1.74
N ALA A 143 43.52 -0.25 -0.89
CA ALA A 143 43.10 -0.13 0.51
C ALA A 143 44.28 0.02 1.48
N ASP A 144 45.48 0.28 1.00
CA ASP A 144 46.66 0.44 1.85
C ASP A 144 46.44 1.58 2.86
N PRO A 145 46.81 1.41 4.15
CA PRO A 145 46.75 2.45 5.15
C PRO A 145 47.58 3.68 4.78
N GLU A 146 48.71 3.51 4.09
CA GLU A 146 49.59 4.60 3.68
C GLU A 146 49.17 5.29 2.41
N MET A 147 48.96 6.61 2.50
CA MET A 147 48.52 7.42 1.34
C MET A 147 49.52 7.43 0.19
N SER A 148 50.83 7.40 0.50
CA SER A 148 51.89 7.36 -0.49
C SER A 148 51.81 6.11 -1.35
N VAL A 149 51.48 4.95 -0.77
CA VAL A 149 51.29 3.70 -1.49
C VAL A 149 50.11 3.79 -2.41
N ARG A 150 48.95 4.26 -1.90
CA ARG A 150 47.74 4.43 -2.72
C ARG A 150 47.96 5.31 -3.94
N GLN A 151 48.71 6.40 -3.81
CA GLN A 151 49.02 7.30 -4.95
C GLN A 151 49.80 6.59 -6.06
N VAL A 152 50.78 5.74 -5.70
CA VAL A 152 51.52 5.01 -6.72
C VAL A 152 50.70 3.87 -7.32
N VAL A 153 49.83 3.25 -6.51
CA VAL A 153 48.84 2.26 -7.02
C VAL A 153 47.97 2.91 -8.08
N ASP A 154 47.48 4.16 -7.85
CA ASP A 154 46.68 4.89 -8.84
C ASP A 154 47.45 5.13 -10.16
N HIS A 155 48.76 5.29 -10.10
CA HIS A 155 49.61 5.40 -11.32
C HIS A 155 49.73 4.07 -12.06
N CYS A 156 49.92 2.96 -11.32
CA CYS A 156 49.94 1.61 -11.90
C CYS A 156 48.57 1.28 -12.53
N ASP A 157 47.49 1.61 -11.85
CA ASP A 157 46.11 1.39 -12.33
C ASP A 157 45.83 2.12 -13.65
N ARG A 158 46.17 3.42 -13.73
CA ARG A 158 46.02 4.18 -14.97
C ARG A 158 46.79 3.59 -16.12
N LEU A 159 48.09 3.24 -15.88
CA LEU A 159 48.92 2.62 -16.91
C LEU A 159 48.32 1.29 -17.38
N LEU A 160 47.86 0.44 -16.45
CA LEU A 160 47.29 -0.85 -16.80
C LEU A 160 45.99 -0.70 -17.59
N ARG A 161 45.14 0.24 -17.22
CA ARG A 161 43.94 0.59 -18.01
C ARG A 161 44.27 1.06 -19.41
N ASP A 162 45.26 1.92 -19.57
CA ASP A 162 45.72 2.38 -20.88
C ASP A 162 46.22 1.24 -21.76
N ILE A 163 46.97 0.28 -21.19
CA ILE A 163 47.41 -0.92 -21.89
C ILE A 163 46.21 -1.77 -22.34
N VAL A 164 45.22 -1.95 -21.47
CA VAL A 164 43.99 -2.71 -21.75
C VAL A 164 43.19 -2.05 -22.87
N ILE A 165 42.97 -0.75 -22.81
CA ILE A 165 42.19 0.02 -23.82
C ILE A 165 42.87 -0.08 -25.20
N GLN A 166 44.23 -0.01 -25.24
CA GLN A 166 44.95 -0.01 -26.49
C GLN A 166 44.95 -1.39 -27.16
N ASN A 167 45.04 -2.48 -26.41
CA ASN A 167 45.31 -3.81 -26.96
C ASN A 167 44.08 -4.73 -27.06
N ARG A 168 43.07 -4.54 -26.23
CA ARG A 168 41.76 -5.25 -26.26
C ARG A 168 41.86 -6.78 -26.14
N ILE A 169 42.99 -7.33 -25.71
CA ILE A 169 43.22 -8.78 -25.55
C ILE A 169 42.98 -9.12 -24.07
N ILE A 170 41.75 -9.58 -23.73
CA ILE A 170 41.36 -9.89 -22.34
C ILE A 170 40.47 -11.10 -22.32
N ASP A 171 40.69 -12.00 -21.36
CA ASP A 171 39.72 -13.00 -20.97
C ASP A 171 38.62 -12.32 -20.08
N VAL A 172 37.64 -11.77 -20.73
CA VAL A 172 36.54 -11.05 -20.05
C VAL A 172 35.79 -11.94 -19.07
N LYS A 173 35.66 -13.24 -19.39
CA LYS A 173 34.91 -14.17 -18.53
C LYS A 173 35.60 -14.37 -17.18
N ALA A 174 36.87 -14.68 -17.20
CA ALA A 174 37.70 -14.88 -15.99
C ALA A 174 37.73 -13.57 -15.17
N PHE A 175 38.01 -12.44 -15.84
CA PHE A 175 38.05 -11.13 -15.18
C PHE A 175 36.74 -10.76 -14.50
N MET A 176 35.60 -10.93 -15.16
CA MET A 176 34.28 -10.59 -14.60
C MET A 176 33.93 -11.51 -13.42
N GLY A 177 34.35 -12.77 -13.45
CA GLY A 177 34.21 -13.68 -12.30
C GLY A 177 34.90 -13.16 -11.05
N ILE A 178 36.14 -12.66 -11.20
CA ILE A 178 36.91 -12.06 -10.12
C ILE A 178 36.29 -10.72 -9.67
N ALA A 179 36.02 -9.83 -10.61
CA ALA A 179 35.44 -8.50 -10.32
C ALA A 179 34.10 -8.59 -9.58
N SER A 180 33.24 -9.55 -9.95
CA SER A 180 31.95 -9.76 -9.26
C SER A 180 32.12 -10.08 -7.77
N GLY A 181 33.16 -10.87 -7.41
CA GLY A 181 33.47 -11.19 -6.01
C GLY A 181 33.88 -9.97 -5.19
N TYR A 182 34.62 -9.05 -5.79
CA TYR A 182 35.06 -7.82 -5.11
C TYR A 182 33.99 -6.74 -4.95
N LEU A 183 32.87 -6.82 -5.66
CA LEU A 183 31.74 -5.85 -5.51
C LEU A 183 31.15 -5.89 -4.09
N TYR A 184 31.21 -7.03 -3.39
CA TYR A 184 30.66 -7.18 -2.04
C TYR A 184 31.66 -6.82 -0.92
N THR A 185 32.84 -6.32 -1.26
CA THR A 185 33.82 -5.92 -0.26
C THR A 185 33.32 -4.71 0.56
N ARG A 186 33.71 -4.66 1.84
CA ARG A 186 33.31 -3.53 2.73
C ARG A 186 34.21 -2.30 2.54
N ILE A 187 35.33 -2.41 1.83
CA ILE A 187 36.32 -1.35 1.70
C ILE A 187 35.95 -0.39 0.59
N PRO A 188 35.66 0.92 0.86
CA PRO A 188 35.21 1.86 -0.15
C PRO A 188 36.19 2.08 -1.30
N PHE A 189 37.49 2.10 -1.01
CA PHE A 189 38.54 2.26 -2.03
C PHE A 189 38.51 1.11 -3.05
N THR A 190 38.37 -0.10 -2.56
CA THR A 190 38.28 -1.31 -3.40
C THR A 190 37.00 -1.25 -4.26
N ARG A 191 35.82 -0.89 -3.69
CA ARG A 191 34.60 -0.75 -4.47
C ARG A 191 34.76 0.29 -5.58
N LYS A 192 35.31 1.47 -5.27
CA LYS A 192 35.62 2.51 -6.25
C LYS A 192 36.48 2.01 -7.38
N PHE A 193 37.54 1.26 -7.04
CA PHE A 193 38.45 0.67 -7.98
C PHE A 193 37.78 -0.31 -8.93
N VAL A 194 36.99 -1.25 -8.41
CA VAL A 194 36.27 -2.27 -9.17
C VAL A 194 35.24 -1.66 -10.10
N VAL A 195 34.37 -0.75 -9.58
CA VAL A 195 33.40 -0.01 -10.42
C VAL A 195 34.08 0.76 -11.55
N GLY A 196 35.26 1.39 -11.25
CA GLY A 196 36.04 2.08 -12.25
C GLY A 196 36.58 1.14 -13.32
N TRP A 197 37.01 -0.08 -12.99
CA TRP A 197 37.45 -1.08 -13.96
C TRP A 197 36.31 -1.59 -14.84
N ILE A 198 35.18 -1.89 -14.27
CA ILE A 198 34.01 -2.33 -15.03
C ILE A 198 33.57 -1.22 -16.00
N SER A 199 33.55 0.05 -15.56
CA SER A 199 33.27 1.21 -16.42
C SER A 199 34.29 1.35 -17.55
N THR A 200 35.59 1.15 -17.26
CA THR A 200 36.62 1.20 -18.28
C THR A 200 36.39 0.14 -19.33
N LEU A 201 36.16 -1.11 -18.92
CA LEU A 201 35.91 -2.21 -19.85
C LEU A 201 34.63 -2.02 -20.67
N ASN A 202 33.61 -1.42 -20.10
CA ASN A 202 32.39 -1.05 -20.83
C ASN A 202 32.64 -0.01 -21.93
N SER A 203 33.63 0.85 -21.72
CA SER A 203 33.98 1.89 -22.70
C SER A 203 34.83 1.39 -23.86
N VAL A 204 35.41 0.15 -23.76
CA VAL A 204 36.30 -0.42 -24.80
C VAL A 204 35.48 -0.97 -25.98
N PRO A 205 35.62 -0.41 -27.20
CA PRO A 205 34.84 -0.89 -28.33
C PRO A 205 35.23 -2.34 -28.71
N GLY A 206 34.20 -3.20 -28.88
CA GLY A 206 34.37 -4.59 -29.27
C GLY A 206 34.47 -5.61 -28.13
N LEU A 207 34.46 -5.16 -26.86
CA LEU A 207 34.27 -6.04 -25.72
C LEU A 207 32.77 -6.12 -25.40
N ASN A 208 32.20 -7.32 -25.48
CA ASN A 208 30.77 -7.53 -25.11
C ASN A 208 30.66 -7.91 -23.63
N ILE A 209 30.37 -6.90 -22.79
CA ILE A 209 30.18 -7.10 -21.34
C ILE A 209 28.74 -7.39 -21.01
N ILE A 210 27.82 -7.11 -21.91
CA ILE A 210 26.37 -7.18 -21.68
C ILE A 210 25.94 -8.57 -21.18
N GLN A 211 26.53 -9.63 -21.68
CA GLN A 211 26.23 -11.01 -21.25
C GLN A 211 26.57 -11.30 -19.78
N TYR A 212 27.45 -10.48 -19.14
CA TYR A 212 27.85 -10.64 -17.73
C TYR A 212 27.06 -9.72 -16.77
N ILE A 213 26.21 -8.84 -17.30
CA ILE A 213 25.40 -7.94 -16.49
C ILE A 213 24.60 -8.70 -15.43
N PRO A 214 23.93 -9.84 -15.68
CA PRO A 214 23.22 -10.59 -14.67
C PRO A 214 24.06 -10.98 -13.45
N GLN A 215 25.35 -11.20 -13.62
CA GLN A 215 26.29 -11.56 -12.55
C GLN A 215 26.76 -10.33 -11.75
N LEU A 216 26.82 -9.16 -12.39
CA LEU A 216 27.30 -7.91 -11.81
C LEU A 216 26.19 -7.09 -11.17
N LEU A 217 24.96 -7.22 -11.66
CA LEU A 217 23.83 -6.34 -11.33
C LEU A 217 23.52 -6.33 -9.83
N ASP A 218 23.55 -7.48 -9.18
CA ASP A 218 23.27 -7.60 -7.75
C ASP A 218 24.29 -6.82 -6.90
N GLY A 219 25.57 -6.99 -7.19
CA GLY A 219 26.65 -6.27 -6.51
C GLY A 219 26.61 -4.77 -6.76
N LEU A 220 26.35 -4.35 -8.01
CA LEU A 220 26.25 -2.94 -8.37
C LEU A 220 25.05 -2.26 -7.71
N LEU A 221 23.88 -2.91 -7.66
CA LEU A 221 22.72 -2.39 -6.94
C LEU A 221 22.98 -2.27 -5.43
N THR A 222 23.75 -3.18 -4.86
CA THR A 222 24.18 -3.09 -3.46
C THR A 222 25.10 -1.87 -3.24
N ILE A 223 25.98 -1.54 -4.19
CA ILE A 223 26.88 -0.38 -4.14
C ILE A 223 26.11 0.95 -4.23
N LEU A 224 24.93 0.99 -4.81
CA LEU A 224 24.08 2.20 -4.78
C LEU A 224 23.69 2.62 -3.36
N SER A 225 23.77 1.71 -2.38
CA SER A 225 23.57 2.02 -0.96
C SER A 225 24.89 2.33 -0.21
N ASP A 226 25.99 2.62 -0.92
CA ASP A 226 27.27 3.00 -0.31
C ASP A 226 27.17 4.34 0.43
N GLU A 227 27.87 4.47 1.56
CA GLU A 227 27.97 5.72 2.32
C GLU A 227 28.65 6.85 1.50
N ASN A 228 29.59 6.48 0.63
CA ASN A 228 30.34 7.46 -0.18
C ASN A 228 29.56 7.89 -1.43
N PRO A 229 29.19 9.18 -1.54
CA PRO A 229 28.39 9.70 -2.64
C PRO A 229 29.08 9.60 -4.01
N ASP A 230 30.42 9.67 -4.07
CA ASP A 230 31.16 9.56 -5.33
C ASP A 230 31.06 8.13 -5.90
N ILE A 231 31.09 7.12 -5.01
CA ILE A 231 30.98 5.72 -5.43
C ILE A 231 29.56 5.48 -5.94
N ARG A 232 28.54 5.97 -5.24
CA ARG A 232 27.12 5.87 -5.68
C ARG A 232 26.93 6.50 -7.06
N ARG A 233 27.45 7.72 -7.26
CA ARG A 233 27.33 8.44 -8.54
C ARG A 233 27.99 7.69 -9.69
N ASN A 234 29.19 7.19 -9.49
CA ASN A 234 29.92 6.43 -10.52
C ASN A 234 29.19 5.14 -10.86
N CYS A 235 28.64 4.45 -9.83
CA CYS A 235 27.85 3.24 -10.02
C CYS A 235 26.52 3.52 -10.76
N ASP A 236 25.84 4.60 -10.44
CA ASP A 236 24.59 5.00 -11.11
C ASP A 236 24.83 5.33 -12.59
N VAL A 237 25.91 6.05 -12.91
CA VAL A 237 26.31 6.32 -14.30
C VAL A 237 26.57 5.00 -15.04
N LEU A 238 27.33 4.09 -14.46
CA LEU A 238 27.63 2.79 -15.05
C LEU A 238 26.35 1.96 -15.31
N LEU A 239 25.44 1.93 -14.35
CA LEU A 239 24.14 1.23 -14.48
C LEU A 239 23.28 1.84 -15.59
N ASN A 240 23.27 3.17 -15.73
CA ASN A 240 22.55 3.85 -16.82
C ASN A 240 23.16 3.54 -18.19
N ASP A 241 24.50 3.44 -18.29
CA ASP A 241 25.18 3.03 -19.50
C ASP A 241 24.86 1.57 -19.87
N PHE A 242 24.85 0.67 -18.87
CA PHE A 242 24.43 -0.73 -19.06
C PHE A 242 22.99 -0.85 -19.52
N LEU A 243 22.10 -0.10 -18.93
CA LEU A 243 20.70 -0.09 -19.35
C LEU A 243 20.57 0.36 -20.81
N SER A 244 21.26 1.45 -21.18
CA SER A 244 21.22 1.99 -22.53
C SER A 244 21.74 1.00 -23.58
N THR A 245 22.77 0.22 -23.24
CA THR A 245 23.32 -0.83 -24.12
C THR A 245 22.40 -2.06 -24.16
N THR A 246 21.84 -2.47 -23.03
CA THR A 246 20.89 -3.60 -22.97
C THR A 246 19.61 -3.32 -23.78
N ILE A 247 19.13 -2.08 -23.79
CA ILE A 247 17.97 -1.69 -24.61
C ILE A 247 18.29 -1.86 -26.10
N LYS A 248 19.52 -1.54 -26.54
CA LYS A 248 19.93 -1.65 -27.96
C LYS A 248 20.11 -3.11 -28.37
N ASP A 249 20.67 -3.95 -27.52
CA ASP A 249 21.05 -5.34 -27.80
C ASP A 249 20.21 -6.37 -27.01
N SER A 250 18.92 -6.16 -26.92
CA SER A 250 17.97 -6.93 -26.08
C SER A 250 17.86 -8.43 -26.40
N GLY A 251 18.51 -8.92 -27.43
CA GLY A 251 18.44 -10.34 -27.86
C GLY A 251 19.38 -11.29 -27.14
N THR A 252 20.41 -10.80 -26.46
CA THR A 252 21.53 -11.61 -25.93
C THR A 252 21.53 -11.77 -24.42
N VAL A 253 20.61 -11.14 -23.69
CA VAL A 253 20.62 -11.04 -22.23
C VAL A 253 19.46 -11.78 -21.60
N ASP A 254 19.71 -12.45 -20.49
CA ASP A 254 18.66 -13.06 -19.66
C ASP A 254 17.94 -12.00 -18.81
N ILE A 255 16.90 -11.38 -19.41
CA ILE A 255 16.08 -10.34 -18.79
C ILE A 255 15.33 -10.90 -17.58
N LEU A 256 14.95 -12.18 -17.58
CA LEU A 256 14.13 -12.78 -16.53
C LEU A 256 14.89 -12.88 -15.20
N SER A 257 16.16 -13.31 -15.26
CA SER A 257 17.02 -13.35 -14.07
C SER A 257 17.29 -11.96 -13.51
N MET A 258 17.50 -10.96 -14.38
CA MET A 258 17.72 -9.58 -13.97
C MET A 258 16.48 -8.97 -13.30
N ILE A 259 15.28 -9.22 -13.83
CA ILE A 259 14.03 -8.74 -13.19
C ILE A 259 13.91 -9.31 -11.77
N SER A 260 14.25 -10.56 -11.56
CA SER A 260 14.20 -11.17 -10.22
C SER A 260 15.14 -10.50 -9.21
N ILE A 261 16.34 -10.11 -9.67
CA ILE A 261 17.30 -9.33 -8.87
C ILE A 261 16.72 -7.95 -8.53
N LEU A 262 16.19 -7.25 -9.52
CA LEU A 262 15.61 -5.92 -9.37
C LEU A 262 14.41 -5.91 -8.40
N ILE A 263 13.54 -6.91 -8.49
CA ILE A 263 12.40 -7.10 -7.57
C ILE A 263 12.91 -7.20 -6.13
N ARG A 264 13.91 -8.07 -5.88
CA ARG A 264 14.48 -8.25 -4.55
C ARG A 264 15.05 -6.96 -3.99
N HIS A 265 15.85 -6.22 -4.77
CA HIS A 265 16.43 -4.94 -4.34
C HIS A 265 15.38 -3.86 -4.11
N CYS A 266 14.35 -3.81 -4.96
CA CYS A 266 13.23 -2.87 -4.79
C CYS A 266 12.47 -3.14 -3.49
N GLN A 267 12.12 -4.41 -3.21
CA GLN A 267 11.43 -4.80 -1.98
C GLN A 267 12.27 -4.53 -0.72
N GLU A 268 13.56 -4.84 -0.76
CA GLU A 268 14.48 -4.59 0.35
C GLU A 268 14.61 -3.10 0.64
N SER A 269 14.79 -2.28 -0.40
CA SER A 269 14.86 -0.82 -0.26
C SER A 269 13.57 -0.25 0.33
N THR A 270 12.41 -0.72 -0.14
CA THR A 270 11.11 -0.28 0.36
C THR A 270 10.91 -0.64 1.84
N ARG A 271 11.35 -1.85 2.26
CA ARG A 271 11.30 -2.26 3.67
C ARG A 271 12.21 -1.40 4.56
N LEU A 272 13.41 -1.10 4.09
CA LEU A 272 14.37 -0.25 4.82
C LEU A 272 13.85 1.17 4.95
N LEU A 273 13.34 1.76 3.86
CA LEU A 273 12.72 3.10 3.90
C LEU A 273 11.52 3.15 4.84
N ALA A 274 10.65 2.14 4.83
CA ALA A 274 9.52 2.06 5.75
C ALA A 274 9.97 1.95 7.23
N SER A 275 11.09 1.29 7.51
CA SER A 275 11.64 1.19 8.87
C SER A 275 12.27 2.49 9.35
N MET A 276 12.80 3.32 8.45
CA MET A 276 13.40 4.63 8.77
C MET A 276 12.33 5.71 9.05
N GLY A 277 11.15 5.60 8.46
CA GLY A 277 10.06 6.59 8.59
C GLY A 277 9.31 6.59 9.92
N LEU A 278 9.70 5.76 10.89
CA LEU A 278 9.02 5.64 12.19
C LEU A 278 9.51 6.62 13.29
N ASP A 279 10.59 7.38 13.07
CA ASP A 279 11.11 8.34 14.04
C ASP A 279 10.98 9.79 13.53
N GLU A 280 9.96 10.52 14.03
CA GLU A 280 9.78 11.97 13.81
C GLU A 280 11.05 12.81 14.12
N LYS A 281 11.94 12.32 15.00
CA LYS A 281 13.18 12.99 15.37
C LYS A 281 14.30 12.86 14.33
N THR A 282 14.28 11.83 13.50
CA THR A 282 15.23 11.67 12.40
C THR A 282 14.87 12.48 11.18
N ALA A 283 13.59 12.79 10.97
CA ALA A 283 13.13 13.68 9.91
C ALA A 283 13.66 15.11 10.09
N GLU A 284 13.68 15.63 11.34
CA GLU A 284 14.23 16.97 11.66
C GLU A 284 15.75 17.07 11.46
N VAL A 285 16.49 15.98 11.65
CA VAL A 285 17.95 15.92 11.40
C VAL A 285 18.27 15.85 9.91
N LEU A 286 17.41 15.21 9.11
CA LEU A 286 17.56 15.13 7.65
C LEU A 286 17.17 16.44 6.94
N LEU A 287 16.27 17.24 7.52
CA LEU A 287 15.89 18.56 7.01
C LEU A 287 17.00 19.62 7.12
N ASN A 288 18.00 19.40 7.98
CA ASN A 288 19.12 20.33 8.17
C ASN A 288 20.31 20.06 7.25
N PHE A 289 20.29 18.98 6.45
CA PHE A 289 21.27 18.74 5.41
C PHE A 289 20.76 19.26 4.07
N SER A 290 21.13 20.49 3.75
CA SER A 290 20.91 21.15 2.45
C SER A 290 21.75 20.53 1.32
N ASP A 291 21.81 19.20 1.24
CA ASP A 291 22.52 18.49 0.17
C ASP A 291 21.52 17.71 -0.68
N PRO A 292 21.54 17.87 -2.02
CA PRO A 292 20.60 17.22 -2.94
C PRO A 292 20.78 15.70 -3.07
N ASN A 293 21.39 15.05 -2.08
CA ASN A 293 21.66 13.61 -2.11
C ASN A 293 20.46 12.85 -1.52
N LEU A 294 19.71 12.21 -2.40
CA LEU A 294 18.71 11.21 -2.01
C LEU A 294 19.29 10.20 -1.01
N PRO A 295 18.48 9.70 -0.04
CA PRO A 295 18.89 8.55 0.76
C PRO A 295 19.39 7.41 -0.14
N PRO A 296 20.47 6.73 0.22
CA PRO A 296 21.07 5.71 -0.64
C PRO A 296 20.08 4.57 -1.02
N GLU A 297 19.19 4.21 -0.11
CA GLU A 297 18.14 3.21 -0.34
C GLU A 297 17.12 3.71 -1.37
N ARG A 298 16.83 5.01 -1.37
CA ARG A 298 15.91 5.63 -2.34
C ARG A 298 16.48 5.62 -3.74
N LEU A 299 17.77 5.89 -3.90
CA LEU A 299 18.45 5.80 -5.19
C LEU A 299 18.38 4.38 -5.75
N ARG A 300 18.67 3.37 -4.92
CA ARG A 300 18.57 1.95 -5.29
C ARG A 300 17.14 1.57 -5.72
N GLN A 301 16.12 2.04 -4.99
CA GLN A 301 14.71 1.82 -5.32
C GLN A 301 14.35 2.45 -6.68
N ILE A 302 14.70 3.71 -6.88
CA ILE A 302 14.40 4.46 -8.12
C ILE A 302 15.09 3.81 -9.33
N THR A 303 16.36 3.39 -9.19
CA THR A 303 17.12 2.73 -10.25
C THR A 303 16.50 1.38 -10.58
N SER A 304 16.15 0.57 -9.57
CA SER A 304 15.48 -0.71 -9.78
C SER A 304 14.14 -0.56 -10.50
N LEU A 305 13.30 0.39 -10.10
CA LEU A 305 12.04 0.70 -10.77
C LEU A 305 12.27 1.16 -12.22
N HIS A 306 13.32 1.98 -12.46
CA HIS A 306 13.64 2.43 -13.81
C HIS A 306 14.00 1.26 -14.74
N TRP A 307 14.81 0.32 -14.27
CA TRP A 307 15.17 -0.87 -15.01
C TRP A 307 13.97 -1.78 -15.28
N ILE A 308 13.13 -2.03 -14.27
CA ILE A 308 11.90 -2.83 -14.41
C ILE A 308 11.02 -2.23 -15.50
N ARG A 309 10.81 -0.91 -15.48
CA ARG A 309 10.02 -0.21 -16.50
C ARG A 309 10.55 -0.44 -17.91
N GLN A 310 11.85 -0.29 -18.11
CA GLN A 310 12.47 -0.47 -19.42
C GLN A 310 12.38 -1.93 -19.89
N PHE A 311 12.54 -2.89 -18.99
CA PHE A 311 12.41 -4.30 -19.34
C PHE A 311 10.98 -4.70 -19.70
N ILE A 312 9.99 -4.11 -19.06
CA ILE A 312 8.58 -4.30 -19.45
C ILE A 312 8.37 -3.76 -20.87
N HIS A 313 8.90 -2.59 -21.19
CA HIS A 313 8.80 -2.04 -22.55
C HIS A 313 9.48 -2.90 -23.61
N ILE A 314 10.63 -3.47 -23.33
CA ILE A 314 11.32 -4.38 -24.24
C ILE A 314 10.52 -5.68 -24.43
N SER A 315 9.94 -6.19 -23.34
CA SER A 315 9.28 -7.49 -23.31
C SER A 315 7.83 -7.43 -23.79
N THR A 316 7.22 -6.24 -23.94
CA THR A 316 5.87 -6.11 -24.53
C THR A 316 5.76 -6.67 -25.93
N SER A 317 6.86 -6.71 -26.69
CA SER A 317 6.95 -7.42 -27.98
C SER A 317 7.03 -8.96 -27.85
N LYS A 318 7.29 -9.48 -26.63
CA LYS A 318 7.43 -10.91 -26.30
C LYS A 318 6.48 -11.30 -25.16
N SER A 319 5.20 -11.01 -25.33
CA SER A 319 4.15 -11.03 -24.29
C SER A 319 4.10 -12.26 -23.41
N LEU A 320 4.40 -13.44 -23.91
CA LEU A 320 4.35 -14.71 -23.18
C LEU A 320 5.41 -14.88 -22.09
N GLN A 321 6.54 -14.18 -22.17
CA GLN A 321 7.65 -14.33 -21.22
C GLN A 321 7.45 -13.52 -19.93
N LEU A 322 6.60 -12.50 -19.93
CA LEU A 322 6.37 -11.64 -18.74
C LEU A 322 5.30 -12.17 -17.80
N LEU A 323 4.36 -12.96 -18.27
CA LEU A 323 3.20 -13.41 -17.50
C LEU A 323 3.53 -13.98 -16.11
N PRO A 324 4.49 -14.91 -15.96
CA PRO A 324 4.82 -15.47 -14.65
C PRO A 324 5.49 -14.45 -13.70
N LEU A 325 6.04 -13.35 -14.24
CA LEU A 325 6.73 -12.33 -13.45
C LEU A 325 5.83 -11.15 -13.06
N VAL A 326 4.62 -11.03 -13.62
CA VAL A 326 3.75 -9.88 -13.34
C VAL A 326 3.39 -9.81 -11.85
N ALA A 327 3.00 -10.91 -11.22
CA ALA A 327 2.69 -10.95 -9.79
C ALA A 327 3.92 -10.61 -8.91
N PRO A 328 5.11 -11.20 -9.13
CA PRO A 328 6.34 -10.76 -8.44
C PRO A 328 6.69 -9.29 -8.66
N ILE A 329 6.55 -8.76 -9.89
CA ILE A 329 6.79 -7.33 -10.14
C ILE A 329 5.82 -6.47 -9.34
N LEU A 330 4.54 -6.82 -9.31
CA LEU A 330 3.53 -6.11 -8.53
C LEU A 330 3.83 -6.11 -7.04
N SER A 331 4.33 -7.22 -6.49
CA SER A 331 4.73 -7.29 -5.07
C SER A 331 5.86 -6.31 -4.71
N ALA A 332 6.68 -5.90 -5.69
CA ALA A 332 7.71 -4.90 -5.50
C ALA A 332 7.21 -3.47 -5.78
N VAL A 333 6.32 -3.30 -6.75
CA VAL A 333 5.88 -1.98 -7.24
C VAL A 333 4.75 -1.39 -6.40
N LEU A 334 3.75 -2.19 -6.00
CA LEU A 334 2.59 -1.70 -5.24
C LEU A 334 2.98 -0.99 -3.94
N PRO A 335 3.92 -1.50 -3.10
CA PRO A 335 4.35 -0.81 -1.89
C PRO A 335 5.11 0.51 -2.15
N CYS A 336 5.58 0.73 -3.39
CA CYS A 336 6.23 1.98 -3.80
C CYS A 336 5.23 3.07 -4.22
N ILE A 337 3.94 2.74 -4.36
CA ILE A 337 2.85 3.69 -4.61
C ILE A 337 2.44 4.30 -3.27
N ASP A 338 3.36 5.03 -2.65
CA ASP A 338 3.15 5.67 -1.35
C ASP A 338 3.23 7.19 -1.50
N ASP A 339 2.19 7.89 -1.05
CA ASP A 339 2.06 9.35 -1.08
C ASP A 339 2.47 10.02 0.23
N ARG A 340 2.80 9.23 1.25
CA ARG A 340 3.16 9.71 2.59
C ARG A 340 4.61 10.15 2.71
N ASP A 341 5.43 9.90 1.66
CA ASP A 341 6.80 10.38 1.59
C ASP A 341 6.81 11.91 1.46
N ASP A 342 7.14 12.61 2.51
CA ASP A 342 7.31 14.07 2.56
C ASP A 342 8.56 14.57 1.81
N LEU A 343 9.33 13.67 1.19
CA LEU A 343 10.45 14.03 0.35
C LEU A 343 9.94 14.71 -0.93
N ASP A 344 10.51 15.86 -1.26
CA ASP A 344 10.20 16.65 -2.47
C ASP A 344 10.33 15.84 -3.78
N ASP A 345 11.00 14.71 -3.73
CA ASP A 345 11.24 13.84 -4.88
C ASP A 345 10.19 12.72 -5.02
N ARG A 346 9.12 13.03 -5.73
CA ARG A 346 8.07 12.06 -6.10
C ARG A 346 8.44 11.16 -7.29
N THR A 347 9.72 11.02 -7.63
CA THR A 347 10.16 10.25 -8.81
C THR A 347 9.89 8.77 -8.68
N ALA A 348 10.07 8.17 -7.49
CA ALA A 348 9.76 6.77 -7.25
C ALA A 348 8.26 6.50 -7.37
N LEU A 349 7.42 7.33 -6.76
CA LEU A 349 5.96 7.24 -6.87
C LEU A 349 5.52 7.31 -8.33
N LYS A 350 5.99 8.31 -9.09
CA LYS A 350 5.64 8.46 -10.51
C LYS A 350 6.05 7.24 -11.32
N ARG A 351 7.26 6.71 -11.11
CA ARG A 351 7.73 5.51 -11.81
C ARG A 351 6.92 4.27 -11.43
N ALA A 352 6.59 4.10 -10.15
CA ALA A 352 5.78 3.00 -9.69
C ALA A 352 4.36 3.05 -10.27
N VAL A 353 3.73 4.23 -10.32
CA VAL A 353 2.43 4.44 -10.96
C VAL A 353 2.50 4.13 -12.46
N ASP A 354 3.51 4.66 -13.17
CA ASP A 354 3.72 4.38 -14.60
C ASP A 354 3.86 2.87 -14.87
N ILE A 355 4.66 2.16 -14.07
CA ILE A 355 4.85 0.70 -14.20
C ILE A 355 3.51 -0.02 -13.96
N ASN A 356 2.79 0.39 -12.93
CA ASN A 356 1.51 -0.19 -12.57
C ASN A 356 0.48 -0.04 -13.72
N GLU A 357 0.40 1.14 -14.33
CA GLU A 357 -0.47 1.39 -15.49
C GLU A 357 -0.07 0.57 -16.72
N VAL A 358 1.23 0.51 -17.02
CA VAL A 358 1.75 -0.29 -18.15
C VAL A 358 1.43 -1.77 -17.95
N LEU A 359 1.58 -2.30 -16.74
CA LEU A 359 1.25 -3.68 -16.42
C LEU A 359 -0.27 -3.95 -16.49
N MET A 360 -1.11 -3.03 -16.02
CA MET A 360 -2.56 -3.14 -16.16
C MET A 360 -2.98 -3.19 -17.61
N ASN A 361 -2.44 -2.29 -18.45
CA ASN A 361 -2.70 -2.25 -19.87
C ASN A 361 -2.20 -3.52 -20.58
N PHE A 362 -1.05 -4.03 -20.19
CA PHE A 362 -0.51 -5.29 -20.71
C PHE A 362 -1.44 -6.46 -20.40
N VAL A 363 -1.86 -6.64 -19.16
CA VAL A 363 -2.79 -7.72 -18.77
C VAL A 363 -4.15 -7.55 -19.43
N HIS A 364 -4.63 -6.33 -19.59
CA HIS A 364 -5.89 -6.05 -20.28
C HIS A 364 -5.81 -6.36 -21.80
N SER A 365 -4.67 -6.07 -22.43
CA SER A 365 -4.46 -6.38 -23.86
C SER A 365 -4.45 -7.88 -24.15
N LEU A 366 -4.07 -8.72 -23.19
CA LEU A 366 -4.13 -10.18 -23.31
C LEU A 366 -5.56 -10.70 -23.50
N GLN A 367 -6.55 -9.99 -22.95
CA GLN A 367 -7.96 -10.32 -23.15
C GLN A 367 -8.39 -10.14 -24.61
N GLN A 368 -7.89 -9.09 -25.28
CA GLN A 368 -8.24 -8.78 -26.67
C GLN A 368 -7.58 -9.74 -27.67
N SER A 369 -6.48 -10.37 -27.27
CA SER A 369 -5.71 -11.29 -28.12
C SER A 369 -6.14 -12.75 -27.96
N ARG A 370 -7.14 -13.07 -27.14
CA ARG A 370 -7.66 -14.43 -26.94
C ARG A 370 -8.36 -14.90 -28.22
N SER A 371 -7.72 -15.78 -28.99
CA SER A 371 -8.37 -16.71 -29.88
C SER A 371 -9.03 -17.85 -29.06
N GLU A 372 -10.14 -18.38 -29.52
CA GLU A 372 -11.10 -19.25 -28.81
C GLU A 372 -10.56 -20.50 -28.08
N ASP A 373 -9.26 -20.81 -28.16
CA ASP A 373 -8.65 -22.05 -27.63
C ASP A 373 -7.46 -21.87 -26.67
N GLY A 374 -7.17 -20.65 -26.17
CA GLY A 374 -6.01 -20.40 -25.34
C GLY A 374 -6.34 -20.21 -23.86
N GLU A 375 -6.07 -21.19 -23.01
CA GLU A 375 -5.95 -20.99 -21.56
C GLU A 375 -4.86 -19.92 -21.27
N CYS A 376 -5.21 -18.88 -20.56
CA CYS A 376 -4.26 -17.88 -20.12
C CYS A 376 -3.60 -18.42 -18.85
N ASP A 377 -2.33 -18.78 -18.91
CA ASP A 377 -1.51 -19.23 -17.77
C ASP A 377 -1.21 -18.09 -16.79
N LEU A 378 -2.23 -17.32 -16.44
CA LEU A 378 -2.13 -16.28 -15.46
C LEU A 378 -2.25 -16.94 -14.08
N ASN A 379 -1.18 -16.90 -13.29
CA ASN A 379 -1.21 -17.46 -11.94
C ASN A 379 -2.05 -16.56 -11.00
N CYS A 380 -3.39 -16.59 -11.17
CA CYS A 380 -4.31 -15.77 -10.38
C CYS A 380 -4.18 -15.94 -8.86
N PRO A 381 -3.93 -17.13 -8.30
CA PRO A 381 -3.71 -17.27 -6.86
C PRO A 381 -2.50 -16.46 -6.35
N ALA A 382 -1.41 -16.42 -7.12
CA ALA A 382 -0.24 -15.61 -6.76
C ALA A 382 -0.53 -14.11 -6.82
N PHE A 383 -1.31 -13.68 -7.83
CA PHE A 383 -1.79 -12.31 -7.93
C PHE A 383 -2.64 -11.91 -6.73
N LEU A 384 -3.66 -12.70 -6.44
CA LEU A 384 -4.58 -12.43 -5.34
C LEU A 384 -3.84 -12.31 -4.00
N LYS A 385 -2.86 -13.18 -3.76
CA LYS A 385 -2.04 -13.09 -2.54
C LYS A 385 -1.32 -11.75 -2.42
N VAL A 386 -0.69 -11.27 -3.49
CA VAL A 386 -0.01 -9.96 -3.51
C VAL A 386 -1.00 -8.83 -3.25
N LEU A 387 -2.19 -8.88 -3.86
CA LEU A 387 -3.22 -7.88 -3.68
C LEU A 387 -3.80 -7.87 -2.26
N TYR A 388 -3.94 -9.04 -1.65
CA TYR A 388 -4.40 -9.17 -0.26
C TYR A 388 -3.40 -8.53 0.72
N GLU A 389 -2.10 -8.72 0.50
CA GLU A 389 -1.06 -8.03 1.28
C GLU A 389 -1.12 -6.50 1.08
N ALA A 390 -1.41 -6.04 -0.15
CA ALA A 390 -1.53 -4.61 -0.46
C ALA A 390 -2.77 -3.93 0.17
N PHE A 391 -3.83 -4.67 0.49
CA PHE A 391 -5.02 -4.12 1.18
C PHE A 391 -4.73 -3.65 2.61
N ASP A 392 -3.73 -4.22 3.28
CA ASP A 392 -3.32 -3.82 4.61
C ASP A 392 -2.22 -2.73 4.60
N HIS A 393 -1.84 -2.25 3.41
CA HIS A 393 -0.82 -1.22 3.27
C HIS A 393 -1.33 0.13 3.80
N PRO A 394 -0.50 0.90 4.54
CA PRO A 394 -0.92 2.16 5.14
C PRO A 394 -1.24 3.27 4.12
N SER A 395 -0.65 3.27 2.91
CA SER A 395 -0.95 4.24 1.85
C SER A 395 -2.32 3.99 1.20
N VAL A 396 -3.08 5.07 1.02
CA VAL A 396 -4.38 5.04 0.34
C VAL A 396 -4.22 4.66 -1.14
N LEU A 397 -3.22 5.20 -1.81
CA LEU A 397 -2.98 4.96 -3.24
C LEU A 397 -2.66 3.49 -3.53
N THR A 398 -1.88 2.84 -2.65
CA THR A 398 -1.57 1.41 -2.76
C THR A 398 -2.85 0.57 -2.67
N ARG A 399 -3.72 0.85 -1.68
CA ARG A 399 -4.99 0.13 -1.51
C ARG A 399 -5.94 0.34 -2.70
N LEU A 400 -6.01 1.56 -3.23
CA LEU A 400 -6.79 1.86 -4.42
C LEU A 400 -6.24 1.15 -5.66
N ALA A 401 -4.92 1.10 -5.83
CA ALA A 401 -4.29 0.37 -6.91
C ALA A 401 -4.60 -1.13 -6.83
N ALA A 402 -4.57 -1.71 -5.63
CA ALA A 402 -4.93 -3.12 -5.42
C ALA A 402 -6.41 -3.41 -5.76
N LEU A 403 -7.33 -2.52 -5.41
CA LEU A 403 -8.74 -2.65 -5.78
C LEU A 403 -8.94 -2.61 -7.31
N ARG A 404 -8.26 -1.68 -8.00
CA ARG A 404 -8.30 -1.62 -9.48
C ARG A 404 -7.76 -2.89 -10.12
N TRP A 405 -6.73 -3.51 -9.54
CA TRP A 405 -6.23 -4.80 -10.04
C TRP A 405 -7.26 -5.91 -9.93
N ILE A 406 -8.06 -5.95 -8.87
CA ILE A 406 -9.17 -6.92 -8.79
C ILE A 406 -10.20 -6.67 -9.91
N GLU A 407 -10.49 -5.42 -10.25
CA GLU A 407 -11.38 -5.09 -11.39
C GLU A 407 -10.80 -5.58 -12.73
N VAL A 408 -9.49 -5.40 -12.94
CA VAL A 408 -8.81 -5.92 -14.13
C VAL A 408 -8.84 -7.45 -14.16
N LEU A 409 -8.53 -8.12 -13.05
CA LEU A 409 -8.61 -9.58 -12.95
C LEU A 409 -10.03 -10.11 -13.18
N LEU A 410 -11.03 -9.41 -12.68
CA LEU A 410 -12.44 -9.75 -12.90
C LEU A 410 -12.80 -9.68 -14.39
N SER A 411 -12.20 -8.76 -15.14
CA SER A 411 -12.41 -8.65 -16.59
C SER A 411 -11.66 -9.73 -17.38
N VAL A 412 -10.47 -10.16 -16.91
CA VAL A 412 -9.58 -11.09 -17.61
C VAL A 412 -9.85 -12.55 -17.27
N SER A 413 -10.00 -12.88 -15.98
CA SER A 413 -10.17 -14.24 -15.46
C SER A 413 -11.25 -14.31 -14.38
N PRO A 414 -12.51 -14.05 -14.71
CA PRO A 414 -13.59 -13.99 -13.73
C PRO A 414 -13.77 -15.30 -12.97
N GLU A 415 -13.64 -16.45 -13.62
CA GLU A 415 -13.84 -17.76 -13.00
C GLU A 415 -12.91 -18.00 -11.82
N GLU A 416 -11.63 -17.62 -11.94
CA GLU A 416 -10.64 -17.76 -10.89
C GLU A 416 -10.86 -16.76 -9.74
N VAL A 417 -11.29 -15.54 -10.04
CA VAL A 417 -11.64 -14.55 -9.01
C VAL A 417 -12.83 -15.06 -8.19
N PHE A 418 -13.85 -15.63 -8.84
CA PHE A 418 -15.00 -16.23 -8.15
C PHE A 418 -14.66 -17.50 -7.39
N ALA A 419 -13.73 -18.31 -7.86
CA ALA A 419 -13.24 -19.49 -7.14
C ALA A 419 -12.60 -19.09 -5.79
N ASN A 420 -11.94 -17.93 -5.74
CA ASN A 420 -11.31 -17.39 -4.53
C ASN A 420 -12.20 -16.37 -3.77
N SER A 421 -13.47 -16.25 -4.14
CA SER A 421 -14.41 -15.29 -3.52
C SER A 421 -14.55 -15.47 -2.00
N GLY A 422 -14.36 -16.69 -1.48
CA GLY A 422 -14.41 -17.01 -0.06
C GLY A 422 -13.37 -16.26 0.78
N GLU A 423 -12.19 -16.00 0.23
CA GLU A 423 -11.11 -15.24 0.89
C GLU A 423 -11.22 -13.74 0.58
N LEU A 424 -11.61 -13.40 -0.64
CA LEU A 424 -11.72 -12.01 -1.09
C LEU A 424 -12.82 -11.24 -0.35
N MET A 425 -14.01 -11.82 -0.18
CA MET A 425 -15.16 -11.11 0.40
C MET A 425 -14.93 -10.60 1.84
N PRO A 426 -14.35 -11.37 2.78
CA PRO A 426 -14.03 -10.87 4.11
C PRO A 426 -13.06 -9.69 4.11
N LEU A 427 -12.10 -9.67 3.16
CA LEU A 427 -11.14 -8.58 3.01
C LEU A 427 -11.80 -7.32 2.46
N LEU A 428 -12.65 -7.44 1.46
CA LEU A 428 -13.44 -6.31 0.94
C LEU A 428 -14.37 -5.74 2.03
N LEU A 429 -15.01 -6.59 2.82
CA LEU A 429 -15.80 -6.13 3.95
C LEU A 429 -14.96 -5.41 5.02
N LYS A 430 -13.68 -5.82 5.23
CA LYS A 430 -12.74 -5.11 6.10
C LYS A 430 -12.44 -3.71 5.56
N LEU A 431 -12.24 -3.57 4.26
CA LEU A 431 -11.96 -2.29 3.60
C LEU A 431 -13.14 -1.30 3.65
N LEU A 432 -14.38 -1.76 3.88
CA LEU A 432 -15.51 -0.86 4.13
C LEU A 432 -15.36 -0.05 5.44
N SER A 433 -14.52 -0.51 6.37
CA SER A 433 -14.15 0.22 7.58
C SER A 433 -12.90 1.10 7.41
N ASP A 434 -12.34 1.21 6.19
CA ASP A 434 -11.14 2.01 5.92
C ASP A 434 -11.33 3.47 6.29
N PRO A 435 -10.33 4.16 6.89
CA PRO A 435 -10.44 5.58 7.21
C PRO A 435 -10.66 6.46 5.97
N ALA A 436 -10.12 6.10 4.81
CA ALA A 436 -10.25 6.85 3.57
C ALA A 436 -11.57 6.57 2.85
N VAL A 437 -12.31 7.61 2.53
CA VAL A 437 -13.61 7.53 1.86
C VAL A 437 -13.47 6.98 0.44
N GLU A 438 -12.40 7.32 -0.25
CA GLU A 438 -12.10 6.88 -1.61
C GLU A 438 -11.95 5.36 -1.70
N VAL A 439 -11.31 4.75 -0.68
CA VAL A 439 -11.16 3.29 -0.59
C VAL A 439 -12.52 2.63 -0.37
N VAL A 440 -13.36 3.19 0.51
CA VAL A 440 -14.71 2.68 0.75
C VAL A 440 -15.55 2.73 -0.52
N HIS A 441 -15.53 3.88 -1.22
CA HIS A 441 -16.26 4.06 -2.48
C HIS A 441 -15.83 3.06 -3.56
N SER A 442 -14.51 2.91 -3.77
CA SER A 442 -13.96 1.95 -4.73
C SER A 442 -14.29 0.50 -4.36
N THR A 443 -14.25 0.18 -3.06
CA THR A 443 -14.62 -1.15 -2.56
C THR A 443 -16.08 -1.46 -2.85
N VAL A 444 -17.01 -0.54 -2.59
CA VAL A 444 -18.44 -0.73 -2.88
C VAL A 444 -18.69 -0.87 -4.38
N SER A 445 -17.99 -0.06 -5.21
CA SER A 445 -18.07 -0.16 -6.67
C SER A 445 -17.64 -1.53 -7.16
N LEU A 446 -16.50 -2.03 -6.69
CA LEU A 446 -15.99 -3.36 -7.03
C LEU A 446 -16.96 -4.47 -6.61
N VAL A 447 -17.50 -4.38 -5.40
CA VAL A 447 -18.52 -5.33 -4.90
C VAL A 447 -19.76 -5.30 -5.79
N GLY A 448 -20.17 -4.12 -6.24
CA GLY A 448 -21.27 -3.96 -7.20
C GLY A 448 -20.96 -4.67 -8.53
N CYS A 449 -19.75 -4.55 -9.04
CA CYS A 449 -19.29 -5.24 -10.25
C CYS A 449 -19.29 -6.77 -10.07
N LEU A 450 -18.79 -7.26 -8.92
CA LEU A 450 -18.82 -8.69 -8.59
C LEU A 450 -20.25 -9.25 -8.56
N CYS A 451 -21.18 -8.56 -7.92
CA CYS A 451 -22.58 -8.98 -7.80
C CYS A 451 -23.33 -8.99 -9.13
N LYS A 452 -22.95 -8.14 -10.09
CA LYS A 452 -23.59 -8.03 -11.41
C LYS A 452 -22.94 -8.90 -12.47
N HIS A 453 -21.78 -9.49 -12.20
CA HIS A 453 -21.04 -10.23 -13.20
C HIS A 453 -21.77 -11.53 -13.61
N PRO A 454 -21.84 -11.88 -14.92
CA PRO A 454 -22.57 -13.07 -15.39
C PRO A 454 -22.04 -14.38 -14.79
N VAL A 455 -20.74 -14.51 -14.57
CA VAL A 455 -20.08 -15.70 -13.98
C VAL A 455 -20.44 -15.92 -12.52
N ALA A 456 -20.88 -14.89 -11.80
CA ALA A 456 -21.44 -15.04 -10.45
C ALA A 456 -22.57 -16.06 -10.37
N HIS A 457 -23.17 -16.40 -11.50
CA HIS A 457 -24.23 -17.41 -11.63
C HIS A 457 -23.71 -18.86 -11.55
N HIS A 458 -22.42 -19.08 -11.84
CA HIS A 458 -21.76 -20.39 -11.76
C HIS A 458 -21.01 -20.62 -10.44
N ALA A 459 -21.12 -19.65 -9.51
CA ALA A 459 -20.48 -19.73 -8.22
C ALA A 459 -20.68 -21.08 -7.52
N SER A 460 -19.62 -21.55 -6.93
CA SER A 460 -19.41 -22.86 -6.33
C SER A 460 -20.65 -23.43 -5.63
N ARG A 461 -20.86 -24.73 -5.72
CA ARG A 461 -21.91 -25.48 -4.98
C ARG A 461 -21.87 -25.21 -3.47
N ASP A 462 -20.70 -24.90 -2.93
CA ASP A 462 -20.48 -24.60 -1.51
C ASP A 462 -21.04 -23.22 -1.09
N ASP A 463 -20.95 -22.22 -1.96
CA ASP A 463 -21.56 -20.91 -1.70
C ASP A 463 -23.09 -21.00 -1.73
N ARG A 464 -23.63 -21.77 -2.63
CA ARG A 464 -25.07 -22.08 -2.69
C ARG A 464 -25.55 -22.78 -1.43
N ALA A 465 -24.80 -23.76 -0.96
CA ALA A 465 -25.13 -24.49 0.27
C ALA A 465 -25.00 -23.61 1.52
N SER A 466 -24.08 -22.67 1.54
CA SER A 466 -23.91 -21.68 2.63
C SER A 466 -25.05 -20.70 2.65
N VAL A 467 -25.44 -20.17 1.49
CA VAL A 467 -26.59 -19.27 1.38
C VAL A 467 -27.90 -19.99 1.68
N GLN A 468 -28.07 -21.24 1.20
CA GLN A 468 -29.23 -22.06 1.55
C GLN A 468 -29.28 -22.39 3.05
N ARG A 469 -28.14 -22.65 3.70
CA ARG A 469 -28.06 -22.82 5.18
C ARG A 469 -28.40 -21.54 5.91
N LEU A 470 -27.93 -20.39 5.39
CA LEU A 470 -28.31 -19.07 5.91
C LEU A 470 -29.82 -18.88 5.81
N PHE A 471 -30.42 -19.07 4.63
CA PHE A 471 -31.89 -19.02 4.47
C PHE A 471 -32.61 -20.03 5.36
N ALA A 472 -32.14 -21.25 5.45
CA ALA A 472 -32.74 -22.25 6.32
C ALA A 472 -32.63 -21.89 7.83
N SER A 473 -31.56 -21.17 8.23
CA SER A 473 -31.42 -20.67 9.60
C SER A 473 -32.34 -19.47 9.86
N LEU A 474 -32.52 -18.63 8.85
CA LEU A 474 -33.47 -17.54 8.86
C LEU A 474 -34.91 -18.01 9.06
N MET A 475 -35.25 -19.10 8.36
CA MET A 475 -36.58 -19.67 8.37
C MET A 475 -36.91 -20.50 9.62
N ARG A 476 -35.92 -21.05 10.32
CA ARG A 476 -36.14 -21.83 11.55
C ARG A 476 -36.52 -21.00 12.78
N LYS A 477 -36.24 -19.69 12.74
CA LYS A 477 -36.58 -18.77 13.84
C LYS A 477 -37.96 -18.13 13.74
N GLY A 478 -38.57 -18.13 12.55
CA GLY A 478 -39.93 -17.63 12.35
C GLY A 478 -40.91 -18.77 12.08
N SER A 479 -42.00 -18.85 12.86
CA SER A 479 -43.06 -19.83 12.72
C SER A 479 -43.95 -19.65 11.49
N VAL A 480 -43.54 -18.89 10.50
CA VAL A 480 -44.27 -18.61 9.26
C VAL A 480 -43.46 -19.16 8.09
N ALA A 481 -44.09 -19.99 7.26
CA ALA A 481 -43.53 -20.48 6.01
C ALA A 481 -43.05 -19.30 5.16
N PRO A 482 -41.88 -19.43 4.49
CA PRO A 482 -41.39 -18.36 3.64
C PRO A 482 -42.46 -17.99 2.62
N PRO A 483 -42.68 -16.71 2.33
CA PRO A 483 -43.54 -16.34 1.25
C PRO A 483 -43.02 -17.04 -0.03
N ALA A 484 -43.94 -17.72 -0.74
CA ALA A 484 -43.60 -18.43 -1.99
C ALA A 484 -42.93 -17.50 -3.02
N SER A 485 -43.16 -16.21 -2.90
CA SER A 485 -42.46 -15.13 -3.61
C SER A 485 -40.97 -15.16 -3.43
N LEU A 486 -40.43 -15.46 -2.22
CA LEU A 486 -38.99 -15.50 -1.96
C LEU A 486 -38.34 -16.72 -2.61
N CYS A 487 -39.00 -17.88 -2.56
CA CYS A 487 -38.51 -19.07 -3.26
C CYS A 487 -38.63 -18.93 -4.76
N ASN A 488 -39.68 -18.25 -5.27
CA ASN A 488 -39.85 -17.99 -6.69
C ASN A 488 -38.96 -16.86 -7.18
N ALA A 489 -38.66 -15.88 -6.33
CA ALA A 489 -37.74 -14.78 -6.60
C ALA A 489 -36.30 -15.31 -6.77
N VAL A 490 -35.93 -16.33 -6.05
CA VAL A 490 -34.58 -16.98 -6.11
C VAL A 490 -34.46 -17.99 -7.26
N THR A 491 -35.55 -18.39 -7.91
CA THR A 491 -35.55 -19.47 -8.94
C THR A 491 -35.72 -18.99 -10.39
N ALA A 492 -36.09 -17.75 -10.64
CA ALA A 492 -36.21 -17.19 -11.99
C ALA A 492 -34.86 -16.69 -12.51
N ASP A 493 -34.54 -16.88 -13.78
CA ASP A 493 -33.18 -16.69 -14.38
C ASP A 493 -32.55 -15.30 -14.28
N ARG A 494 -33.28 -14.30 -13.79
CA ARG A 494 -32.76 -12.94 -13.53
C ARG A 494 -32.19 -12.73 -12.11
N GLU A 495 -32.28 -13.73 -11.24
CA GLU A 495 -32.13 -13.58 -9.77
C GLU A 495 -30.94 -14.27 -9.18
N ARG A 496 -30.09 -14.89 -9.97
CA ARG A 496 -28.85 -15.53 -9.47
C ARG A 496 -27.84 -14.53 -8.91
N ALA A 497 -27.85 -13.28 -9.39
CA ALA A 497 -27.12 -12.18 -8.78
C ALA A 497 -27.59 -11.85 -7.35
N SER A 498 -28.79 -12.25 -6.99
CA SER A 498 -29.38 -11.97 -5.68
C SER A 498 -28.75 -12.77 -4.53
N LEU A 499 -28.17 -13.95 -4.76
CA LEU A 499 -27.61 -14.78 -3.67
C LEU A 499 -26.31 -14.18 -3.12
N LEU A 500 -25.41 -13.74 -3.99
CA LEU A 500 -24.17 -13.09 -3.57
C LEU A 500 -24.47 -11.75 -2.91
N CYS A 501 -25.40 -10.99 -3.48
CA CYS A 501 -25.88 -9.73 -2.95
C CYS A 501 -26.52 -9.92 -1.56
N LEU A 502 -27.33 -10.93 -1.36
CA LEU A 502 -27.93 -11.24 -0.07
C LEU A 502 -26.87 -11.57 0.99
N ARG A 503 -25.90 -12.42 0.65
CA ARG A 503 -24.80 -12.78 1.56
C ARG A 503 -24.00 -11.55 1.93
N LEU A 504 -23.64 -10.75 0.96
CA LEU A 504 -22.90 -9.51 1.19
C LEU A 504 -23.64 -8.55 2.13
N ILE A 505 -24.93 -8.27 1.83
CA ILE A 505 -25.74 -7.36 2.66
C ILE A 505 -25.90 -7.93 4.06
N TYR A 506 -26.08 -9.25 4.19
CA TYR A 506 -26.12 -9.89 5.50
C TYR A 506 -24.82 -9.72 6.29
N ASP A 507 -23.67 -10.00 5.66
CA ASP A 507 -22.36 -9.87 6.30
C ASP A 507 -22.08 -8.39 6.67
N LEU A 508 -22.51 -7.45 5.82
CA LEU A 508 -22.43 -6.02 6.10
C LEU A 508 -23.30 -5.62 7.30
N VAL A 509 -24.55 -6.10 7.35
CA VAL A 509 -25.44 -5.82 8.48
C VAL A 509 -24.88 -6.41 9.78
N GLN A 510 -24.33 -7.62 9.74
CA GLN A 510 -23.63 -8.19 10.89
C GLN A 510 -22.44 -7.34 11.35
N ARG A 511 -21.70 -6.77 10.40
CA ARG A 511 -20.59 -5.86 10.70
C ARG A 511 -21.09 -4.56 11.34
N PHE A 512 -22.16 -3.97 10.86
CA PHE A 512 -22.80 -2.80 11.47
C PHE A 512 -23.29 -3.05 12.90
N ILE A 513 -23.77 -4.27 13.20
CA ILE A 513 -24.16 -4.67 14.54
C ILE A 513 -22.94 -4.81 15.46
N ASN A 514 -21.87 -5.39 14.95
CA ASN A 514 -20.65 -5.60 15.72
C ASN A 514 -19.85 -4.30 15.93
N ASP A 515 -19.94 -3.36 14.99
CA ASP A 515 -19.28 -2.05 15.02
C ASP A 515 -20.30 -0.92 14.81
N PRO A 516 -20.94 -0.44 15.88
CA PRO A 516 -21.90 0.66 15.79
C PRO A 516 -21.30 1.99 15.34
N GLN A 517 -20.00 2.20 15.54
CA GLN A 517 -19.31 3.41 15.09
C GLN A 517 -19.26 3.46 13.57
N LEU A 518 -18.96 2.34 12.92
CA LEU A 518 -18.98 2.23 11.47
C LEU A 518 -20.35 2.61 10.88
N LEU A 519 -21.44 2.16 11.52
CA LEU A 519 -22.79 2.51 11.07
C LEU A 519 -23.07 4.00 11.23
N SER A 520 -22.69 4.60 12.36
CA SER A 520 -22.95 6.03 12.64
C SER A 520 -22.12 6.97 11.76
N GLU A 521 -20.85 6.65 11.51
CA GLU A 521 -19.94 7.50 10.75
C GLU A 521 -20.04 7.28 9.23
N LYS A 522 -20.09 6.03 8.79
CA LYS A 522 -20.00 5.65 7.37
C LYS A 522 -21.19 4.89 6.83
N GLY A 523 -22.13 4.51 7.68
CA GLY A 523 -23.32 3.74 7.26
C GLY A 523 -24.11 4.42 6.15
N ASN A 524 -24.30 5.73 6.25
CA ASN A 524 -24.99 6.52 5.22
C ASN A 524 -24.25 6.44 3.87
N LEU A 525 -22.92 6.58 3.87
CA LEU A 525 -22.10 6.52 2.67
C LEU A 525 -22.17 5.11 2.03
N ILE A 526 -21.89 4.09 2.82
CA ILE A 526 -21.82 2.70 2.34
C ILE A 526 -23.16 2.26 1.76
N ILE A 527 -24.27 2.52 2.46
CA ILE A 527 -25.61 2.13 1.99
C ILE A 527 -26.00 2.92 0.75
N THR A 528 -25.67 4.21 0.67
CA THR A 528 -25.92 5.04 -0.50
C THR A 528 -25.17 4.54 -1.73
N ASP A 529 -23.88 4.24 -1.57
CA ASP A 529 -23.04 3.71 -2.66
C ASP A 529 -23.50 2.31 -3.09
N LEU A 530 -23.94 1.47 -2.15
CA LEU A 530 -24.56 0.17 -2.48
C LEU A 530 -25.86 0.34 -3.27
N CYS A 531 -26.69 1.33 -2.92
CA CYS A 531 -27.89 1.63 -3.68
C CYS A 531 -27.58 2.07 -5.11
N LEU A 532 -26.51 2.83 -5.32
CA LEU A 532 -26.02 3.20 -6.66
C LEU A 532 -25.47 1.98 -7.40
N ALA A 533 -24.69 1.15 -6.72
CA ALA A 533 -24.04 0.00 -7.32
C ALA A 533 -25.02 -1.14 -7.64
N LEU A 534 -25.93 -1.50 -6.78
CA LEU A 534 -26.81 -2.68 -6.88
C LEU A 534 -28.27 -2.34 -7.23
N GLY A 535 -28.64 -1.07 -7.14
CA GLY A 535 -30.01 -0.61 -7.28
C GLY A 535 -30.76 -0.53 -5.95
N ALA A 536 -31.32 0.63 -5.66
CA ALA A 536 -31.95 0.92 -4.37
C ALA A 536 -33.09 -0.04 -4.02
N LYS A 537 -33.93 -0.43 -5.00
CA LYS A 537 -35.03 -1.38 -4.80
C LYS A 537 -34.54 -2.72 -4.23
N SER A 538 -33.49 -3.28 -4.81
CA SER A 538 -32.90 -4.57 -4.39
C SER A 538 -32.27 -4.48 -3.00
N VAL A 539 -31.50 -3.43 -2.75
CA VAL A 539 -30.81 -3.21 -1.47
C VAL A 539 -31.82 -3.06 -0.33
N TYR A 540 -32.83 -2.21 -0.50
CA TYR A 540 -33.86 -1.98 0.50
C TYR A 540 -34.72 -3.23 0.76
N TYR A 541 -35.03 -3.99 -0.29
CA TYR A 541 -35.78 -5.24 -0.14
C TYR A 541 -35.00 -6.28 0.67
N VAL A 542 -33.72 -6.50 0.32
CA VAL A 542 -32.87 -7.46 1.03
C VAL A 542 -32.60 -7.01 2.46
N MET A 543 -32.36 -5.73 2.69
CA MET A 543 -32.20 -5.20 4.05
C MET A 543 -33.47 -5.34 4.87
N ALA A 544 -34.65 -5.09 4.29
CA ALA A 544 -35.93 -5.29 4.97
C ALA A 544 -36.12 -6.75 5.41
N LEU A 545 -35.81 -7.71 4.54
CA LEU A 545 -35.84 -9.12 4.86
C LEU A 545 -34.92 -9.50 6.03
N ILE A 546 -33.71 -8.96 6.04
CA ILE A 546 -32.76 -9.23 7.13
C ILE A 546 -33.24 -8.61 8.44
N VAL A 547 -33.72 -7.36 8.40
CA VAL A 547 -34.20 -6.64 9.58
C VAL A 547 -35.42 -7.33 10.20
N SER A 548 -36.40 -7.68 9.39
CA SER A 548 -37.66 -8.27 9.90
C SER A 548 -37.50 -9.67 10.46
N ASN A 549 -36.51 -10.45 9.97
CA ASN A 549 -36.40 -11.87 10.34
C ASN A 549 -35.23 -12.21 11.27
N LEU A 550 -34.19 -11.38 11.34
CA LEU A 550 -32.90 -11.76 11.96
C LEU A 550 -32.46 -10.92 13.12
N LEU A 551 -32.82 -9.64 13.14
CA LEU A 551 -32.26 -8.70 14.08
C LEU A 551 -33.02 -8.65 15.40
N LYS A 552 -32.30 -8.34 16.47
CA LYS A 552 -32.90 -7.98 17.74
C LYS A 552 -33.58 -6.61 17.64
N PRO A 553 -34.63 -6.34 18.44
CA PRO A 553 -35.38 -5.09 18.35
C PRO A 553 -34.53 -3.82 18.32
N LYS A 554 -33.50 -3.70 19.17
CA LYS A 554 -32.63 -2.52 19.22
C LYS A 554 -31.80 -2.34 17.94
N GLU A 555 -31.20 -3.43 17.47
CA GLU A 555 -30.36 -3.44 16.25
C GLU A 555 -31.22 -3.06 15.03
N ALA A 556 -32.42 -3.65 14.95
CA ALA A 556 -33.39 -3.37 13.91
C ALA A 556 -33.82 -1.89 13.92
N PHE A 557 -34.09 -1.31 15.11
CA PHE A 557 -34.45 0.11 15.25
C PHE A 557 -33.40 1.03 14.63
N ILE A 558 -32.11 0.86 14.98
CA ILE A 558 -31.01 1.71 14.50
C ILE A 558 -30.82 1.60 12.97
N ILE A 559 -30.87 0.37 12.45
CA ILE A 559 -30.74 0.15 11.00
C ILE A 559 -31.91 0.76 10.23
N VAL A 560 -33.14 0.57 10.71
CA VAL A 560 -34.33 1.18 10.08
C VAL A 560 -34.28 2.70 10.13
N GLN A 561 -33.83 3.27 11.24
CA GLN A 561 -33.61 4.71 11.38
C GLN A 561 -32.66 5.23 10.30
N THR A 562 -31.51 4.57 10.11
CA THR A 562 -30.52 4.93 9.08
C THR A 562 -31.10 4.78 7.67
N LEU A 563 -31.75 3.67 7.36
CA LEU A 563 -32.40 3.44 6.06
C LEU A 563 -33.47 4.48 5.75
N ASN A 564 -34.29 4.81 6.72
CA ASN A 564 -35.31 5.83 6.58
C ASN A 564 -34.73 7.23 6.36
N GLN A 565 -33.65 7.56 7.08
CA GLN A 565 -32.94 8.81 6.87
C GLN A 565 -32.38 8.90 5.44
N ILE A 566 -31.72 7.86 4.94
CA ILE A 566 -31.20 7.80 3.56
C ILE A 566 -32.34 7.93 2.56
N LEU A 567 -33.42 7.17 2.76
CA LEU A 567 -34.60 7.21 1.88
C LEU A 567 -35.19 8.63 1.75
N LEU A 568 -35.21 9.38 2.83
CA LEU A 568 -35.84 10.72 2.85
C LEU A 568 -34.89 11.84 2.42
N THR A 569 -33.57 11.70 2.66
CA THR A 569 -32.62 12.82 2.49
C THR A 569 -31.72 12.69 1.27
N GLN A 570 -31.32 11.47 0.87
CA GLN A 570 -30.33 11.29 -0.18
C GLN A 570 -30.88 11.41 -1.59
N SER A 571 -30.16 12.12 -2.46
CA SER A 571 -30.55 12.29 -3.87
C SER A 571 -30.33 11.02 -4.70
N SER A 572 -29.40 10.19 -4.32
CA SER A 572 -29.06 8.92 -5.01
C SER A 572 -30.20 7.89 -5.00
N VAL A 573 -31.13 7.99 -4.06
CA VAL A 573 -32.32 7.11 -3.98
C VAL A 573 -33.59 7.79 -4.47
N LEU A 574 -33.46 8.89 -5.22
CA LEU A 574 -34.61 9.65 -5.72
C LEU A 574 -35.54 8.78 -6.57
N ASP A 575 -35.01 8.00 -7.50
CA ASP A 575 -35.77 7.12 -8.39
C ASP A 575 -36.60 6.08 -7.61
N PHE A 576 -35.99 5.54 -6.55
CA PHE A 576 -36.69 4.60 -5.68
C PHE A 576 -37.77 5.29 -4.84
N ARG A 577 -37.54 6.50 -4.37
CA ARG A 577 -38.52 7.33 -3.67
C ARG A 577 -39.71 7.69 -4.57
N GLU A 578 -39.45 8.03 -5.83
CA GLU A 578 -40.49 8.27 -6.87
C GLU A 578 -41.28 6.98 -7.15
N TYR A 579 -40.60 5.84 -7.24
CA TYR A 579 -41.22 4.53 -7.39
C TYR A 579 -42.14 4.20 -6.22
N LEU A 580 -41.71 4.40 -4.96
CA LEU A 580 -42.54 4.20 -3.76
C LEU A 580 -43.74 5.15 -3.72
N TYR A 581 -43.54 6.39 -4.18
CA TYR A 581 -44.67 7.34 -4.27
C TYR A 581 -45.71 6.88 -5.26
N THR A 582 -45.36 6.22 -6.35
CA THR A 582 -46.28 5.74 -7.39
C THR A 582 -46.63 4.25 -7.27
N ILE A 583 -46.20 3.57 -6.19
CA ILE A 583 -46.33 2.12 -6.01
C ILE A 583 -47.77 1.63 -6.23
N ASP A 584 -47.93 0.54 -6.96
CA ASP A 584 -49.20 -0.16 -7.18
C ASP A 584 -49.33 -1.35 -6.22
N LEU A 585 -50.12 -1.21 -5.18
CA LEU A 585 -50.30 -2.22 -4.13
C LEU A 585 -50.91 -3.55 -4.65
N ASN A 586 -51.41 -3.60 -5.89
CA ASN A 586 -51.86 -4.85 -6.51
C ASN A 586 -50.72 -5.64 -7.15
N LYS A 587 -49.68 -4.94 -7.64
CA LYS A 587 -48.54 -5.58 -8.33
C LYS A 587 -47.37 -5.79 -7.38
N ASP A 588 -47.06 -4.82 -6.56
CA ASP A 588 -45.87 -4.77 -5.71
C ASP A 588 -46.23 -4.95 -4.22
N ALA A 589 -47.30 -5.71 -3.94
CA ALA A 589 -47.77 -5.98 -2.58
C ALA A 589 -46.66 -6.58 -1.69
N ASP A 590 -45.91 -7.56 -2.23
CA ASP A 590 -44.85 -8.26 -1.50
C ASP A 590 -43.74 -7.30 -1.05
N LEU A 591 -43.29 -6.40 -1.96
CA LEU A 591 -42.27 -5.40 -1.62
C LEU A 591 -42.78 -4.43 -0.54
N PHE A 592 -44.02 -3.98 -0.68
CA PHE A 592 -44.60 -3.07 0.30
C PHE A 592 -44.74 -3.71 1.68
N GLU A 593 -45.22 -4.95 1.75
CA GLU A 593 -45.43 -5.66 3.01
C GLU A 593 -44.09 -5.93 3.70
N GLU A 594 -43.04 -6.34 2.99
CA GLU A 594 -41.73 -6.61 3.59
C GLU A 594 -41.05 -5.32 4.09
N LEU A 595 -41.10 -4.23 3.33
CA LEU A 595 -40.65 -2.92 3.80
C LEU A 595 -41.46 -2.48 5.02
N TYR A 596 -42.79 -2.61 5.00
CA TYR A 596 -43.66 -2.27 6.12
C TYR A 596 -43.26 -3.03 7.39
N ARG A 597 -43.08 -4.36 7.30
CA ARG A 597 -42.66 -5.21 8.42
C ARG A 597 -41.34 -4.76 9.02
N ALA A 598 -40.36 -4.46 8.20
CA ALA A 598 -39.08 -3.95 8.69
C ALA A 598 -39.22 -2.57 9.36
N TRP A 599 -40.01 -1.67 8.76
CA TRP A 599 -40.24 -0.33 9.30
C TRP A 599 -41.06 -0.34 10.60
N CYS A 600 -41.79 -1.43 10.91
CA CYS A 600 -42.49 -1.60 12.19
C CYS A 600 -41.58 -1.49 13.42
N HIS A 601 -40.27 -1.66 13.28
CA HIS A 601 -39.30 -1.50 14.36
C HIS A 601 -39.10 -0.05 14.81
N ASN A 602 -39.37 0.95 13.94
CA ASN A 602 -39.29 2.37 14.26
C ASN A 602 -40.63 3.04 13.90
N PRO A 603 -41.45 3.47 14.90
CA PRO A 603 -42.80 4.00 14.65
C PRO A 603 -42.79 5.28 13.79
N VAL A 604 -41.79 6.16 13.94
CA VAL A 604 -41.69 7.40 13.16
C VAL A 604 -41.29 7.12 11.73
N ALA A 605 -40.37 6.17 11.54
CA ALA A 605 -39.98 5.73 10.21
C ALA A 605 -41.15 5.08 9.47
N LEU A 606 -41.95 4.25 10.14
CA LEU A 606 -43.14 3.64 9.56
C LEU A 606 -44.15 4.69 9.14
N LEU A 607 -44.40 5.71 9.98
CA LEU A 607 -45.27 6.83 9.65
C LEU A 607 -44.74 7.57 8.40
N ALA A 608 -43.44 7.86 8.34
CA ALA A 608 -42.80 8.53 7.19
C ALA A 608 -42.98 7.71 5.89
N PHE A 609 -42.80 6.39 5.99
CA PHE A 609 -42.97 5.46 4.87
C PHE A 609 -44.42 5.43 4.38
N CYS A 610 -45.39 5.35 5.28
CA CYS A 610 -46.83 5.37 4.94
C CYS A 610 -47.27 6.73 4.37
N LEU A 611 -46.75 7.83 4.86
CA LEU A 611 -46.92 9.17 4.27
C LEU A 611 -46.36 9.26 2.87
N LEU A 612 -45.18 8.71 2.62
CA LEU A 612 -44.53 8.68 1.31
C LEU A 612 -45.35 7.85 0.30
N THR A 613 -45.88 6.70 0.73
CA THR A 613 -46.67 5.79 -0.11
C THR A 613 -48.16 6.17 -0.20
N ARG A 614 -48.56 7.30 0.32
CA ARG A 614 -49.91 7.89 0.24
C ARG A 614 -51.01 7.08 0.94
N ASN A 615 -50.69 6.30 1.97
CA ASN A 615 -51.64 5.50 2.75
C ASN A 615 -52.12 6.26 3.97
N TYR A 616 -52.75 7.44 3.77
CA TYR A 616 -53.06 8.41 4.83
C TYR A 616 -54.07 7.90 5.85
N THR A 617 -55.09 7.13 5.45
CA THR A 617 -56.03 6.52 6.39
C THR A 617 -55.29 5.58 7.36
N HIS A 618 -54.37 4.79 6.85
CA HIS A 618 -53.57 3.92 7.68
C HIS A 618 -52.56 4.67 8.57
N CYS A 619 -52.02 5.81 8.08
CA CYS A 619 -51.19 6.69 8.90
C CYS A 619 -51.98 7.20 10.13
N CYS A 620 -53.25 7.51 9.98
CA CYS A 620 -54.10 7.95 11.10
C CYS A 620 -54.18 6.87 12.18
N GLU A 621 -54.36 5.61 11.80
CA GLU A 621 -54.45 4.51 12.76
C GLU A 621 -53.08 4.22 13.44
N ILE A 622 -51.96 4.38 12.71
CA ILE A 622 -50.63 4.31 13.30
C ILE A 622 -50.42 5.40 14.35
N VAL A 623 -50.77 6.65 14.04
CA VAL A 623 -50.64 7.80 14.97
C VAL A 623 -51.54 7.60 16.19
N LYS A 624 -52.78 7.13 16.03
CA LYS A 624 -53.65 6.77 17.15
C LYS A 624 -53.01 5.73 18.08
N SER A 625 -52.27 4.76 17.52
CA SER A 625 -51.54 3.77 18.30
C SER A 625 -50.40 4.37 19.13
N PHE A 626 -49.87 5.55 18.77
CA PHE A 626 -48.84 6.22 19.56
C PHE A 626 -49.29 6.60 20.96
N GLY A 627 -50.60 6.85 21.14
CA GLY A 627 -51.16 7.10 22.47
C GLY A 627 -51.12 5.91 23.43
N GLU A 628 -50.97 4.70 22.87
CA GLU A 628 -50.81 3.45 23.63
C GLU A 628 -49.35 3.08 23.87
N LEU A 629 -48.40 3.74 23.17
CA LEU A 629 -46.99 3.49 23.25
C LEU A 629 -46.33 4.43 24.25
N ALA A 630 -45.33 3.89 24.99
CA ALA A 630 -44.49 4.73 25.83
C ALA A 630 -43.55 5.57 24.94
N MET A 631 -43.89 6.82 24.74
CA MET A 631 -43.12 7.76 23.93
C MET A 631 -41.80 8.08 24.61
N SER A 632 -40.65 7.59 24.05
CA SER A 632 -39.32 8.01 24.51
C SER A 632 -38.92 9.37 23.95
N VAL A 633 -37.96 10.02 24.60
CA VAL A 633 -37.42 11.31 24.11
C VAL A 633 -36.84 11.17 22.69
N GLU A 634 -36.25 10.05 22.37
CA GLU A 634 -35.69 9.73 21.03
C GLU A 634 -36.78 9.74 19.97
N VAL A 635 -37.93 9.12 20.22
CA VAL A 635 -39.08 9.08 19.31
C VAL A 635 -39.64 10.49 19.10
N LEU A 636 -39.73 11.33 20.15
CA LEU A 636 -40.16 12.71 20.04
C LEU A 636 -39.21 13.56 19.19
N VAL A 637 -37.87 13.37 19.33
CA VAL A 637 -36.90 14.07 18.51
C VAL A 637 -36.99 13.64 17.03
N GLU A 638 -37.18 12.35 16.76
CA GLU A 638 -37.43 11.89 15.40
C GLU A 638 -38.71 12.42 14.80
N LEU A 639 -39.76 12.55 15.62
CA LEU A 639 -41.04 13.13 15.19
C LEU A 639 -40.89 14.61 14.83
N ASP A 640 -40.15 15.38 15.62
CA ASP A 640 -39.80 16.77 15.29
C ASP A 640 -39.04 16.88 13.96
N ARG A 641 -38.06 15.98 13.72
CA ARG A 641 -37.33 15.91 12.45
C ARG A 641 -38.28 15.57 11.29
N LEU A 642 -39.20 14.63 11.48
CA LEU A 642 -40.16 14.28 10.43
C LEU A 642 -41.00 15.47 10.05
N ILE A 643 -41.46 16.27 11.01
CA ILE A 643 -42.26 17.46 10.74
C ILE A 643 -41.47 18.51 9.98
N GLN A 644 -40.20 18.73 10.31
CA GLN A 644 -39.35 19.62 9.55
C GLN A 644 -39.17 19.09 8.10
N LEU A 645 -39.06 17.77 7.92
CA LEU A 645 -39.01 17.15 6.58
C LEU A 645 -40.31 17.29 5.81
N LEU A 646 -41.47 17.32 6.47
CA LEU A 646 -42.75 17.58 5.80
C LEU A 646 -42.80 18.96 5.12
N GLU A 647 -42.03 19.92 5.60
CA GLU A 647 -41.86 21.23 4.96
C GLU A 647 -40.75 21.24 3.87
N SER A 648 -39.95 20.21 3.78
CA SER A 648 -38.88 20.07 2.79
C SER A 648 -39.41 19.73 1.38
N PRO A 649 -38.59 19.86 0.31
CA PRO A 649 -39.01 19.47 -1.04
C PRO A 649 -39.43 18.01 -1.18
N VAL A 650 -38.92 17.10 -0.33
CA VAL A 650 -39.23 15.67 -0.36
C VAL A 650 -40.73 15.40 -0.27
N PHE A 651 -41.43 16.14 0.59
CA PHE A 651 -42.85 16.02 0.79
C PHE A 651 -43.67 17.12 0.10
N ALA A 652 -43.09 17.79 -0.91
CA ALA A 652 -43.87 18.85 -1.64
C ALA A 652 -45.18 18.33 -2.21
N ARG A 653 -45.20 17.12 -2.76
CA ARG A 653 -46.40 16.49 -3.31
C ARG A 653 -47.42 16.17 -2.22
N LEU A 654 -47.00 15.74 -1.03
CA LEU A 654 -47.90 15.53 0.12
C LEU A 654 -48.60 16.83 0.49
N ARG A 655 -47.86 17.96 0.52
CA ARG A 655 -48.49 19.26 0.82
C ARG A 655 -49.57 19.66 -0.21
N LEU A 656 -49.39 19.27 -1.49
CA LEU A 656 -50.42 19.47 -2.52
C LEU A 656 -51.63 18.57 -2.27
N HIS A 657 -51.50 17.38 -1.70
CA HIS A 657 -52.60 16.50 -1.36
C HIS A 657 -53.49 17.06 -0.24
N LEU A 658 -53.05 18.05 0.54
CA LEU A 658 -53.92 18.76 1.50
C LEU A 658 -55.05 19.51 0.84
N VAL A 659 -54.92 19.85 -0.42
CA VAL A 659 -55.93 20.58 -1.20
C VAL A 659 -56.66 19.63 -2.17
N ASP A 660 -56.14 18.45 -2.47
CA ASP A 660 -56.79 17.46 -3.33
C ASP A 660 -57.91 16.72 -2.59
N LYS A 661 -59.16 16.89 -3.09
CA LYS A 661 -60.37 16.29 -2.52
C LYS A 661 -60.28 14.79 -2.24
N ARG A 662 -59.44 14.05 -2.96
CA ARG A 662 -59.29 12.60 -2.82
C ARG A 662 -58.54 12.19 -1.56
N TYR A 663 -57.62 13.05 -1.11
CA TYR A 663 -56.68 12.74 -0.05
C TYR A 663 -56.77 13.64 1.16
N SER A 664 -57.33 14.83 0.98
CA SER A 664 -57.30 15.92 1.97
C SER A 664 -57.89 15.52 3.32
N ALA A 665 -59.04 14.85 3.35
CA ALA A 665 -59.72 14.51 4.61
C ALA A 665 -58.86 13.55 5.46
N ALA A 666 -58.39 12.44 4.89
CA ALA A 666 -57.54 11.46 5.63
C ALA A 666 -56.19 12.04 6.03
N LEU A 667 -55.58 12.86 5.15
CA LEU A 667 -54.28 13.49 5.46
C LEU A 667 -54.43 14.55 6.57
N GLN A 668 -55.49 15.38 6.51
CA GLN A 668 -55.75 16.36 7.56
C GLN A 668 -56.01 15.69 8.91
N GLU A 669 -56.85 14.65 8.97
CA GLU A 669 -57.06 13.85 10.19
C GLU A 669 -55.74 13.33 10.76
N THR A 670 -54.89 12.74 9.90
CA THR A 670 -53.56 12.25 10.30
C THR A 670 -52.72 13.36 10.92
N LEU A 671 -52.63 14.52 10.27
CA LEU A 671 -51.82 15.63 10.75
C LEU A 671 -52.36 16.27 12.02
N TYR A 672 -53.70 16.32 12.18
CA TYR A 672 -54.30 16.76 13.46
C TYR A 672 -54.00 15.75 14.58
N CYS A 673 -54.13 14.44 14.34
CA CYS A 673 -53.76 13.43 15.33
C CYS A 673 -52.29 13.56 15.69
N LEU A 674 -51.41 13.80 14.70
CA LEU A 674 -49.98 14.00 14.91
C LEU A 674 -49.69 15.24 15.77
N LEU A 675 -50.38 16.37 15.49
CA LEU A 675 -50.29 17.60 16.28
C LEU A 675 -50.63 17.38 17.74
N MET A 676 -51.60 16.49 18.05
CA MET A 676 -51.96 16.15 19.40
C MET A 676 -50.90 15.33 20.18
N CYS A 677 -50.03 14.63 19.45
CA CYS A 677 -48.95 13.85 20.04
C CYS A 677 -47.70 14.67 20.31
N LEU A 678 -47.58 15.89 19.77
CA LEU A 678 -46.37 16.70 19.86
C LEU A 678 -46.35 17.53 21.15
N PRO A 679 -45.17 17.64 21.79
CA PRO A 679 -44.92 18.69 22.77
C PRO A 679 -44.97 20.07 22.11
N GLN A 680 -45.17 21.13 22.88
CA GLN A 680 -45.22 22.49 22.36
C GLN A 680 -43.84 23.02 21.97
N THR A 681 -43.30 22.44 20.92
CA THR A 681 -42.02 22.78 20.31
C THR A 681 -42.20 23.63 19.08
N GLU A 682 -41.09 24.04 18.42
CA GLU A 682 -41.13 24.74 17.12
C GLU A 682 -41.86 23.89 16.05
N ALA A 683 -41.64 22.57 16.06
CA ALA A 683 -42.29 21.64 15.13
C ALA A 683 -43.82 21.66 15.30
N PHE A 684 -44.32 21.74 16.55
CA PHE A 684 -45.74 21.93 16.82
C PHE A 684 -46.28 23.22 16.19
N ASP A 685 -45.58 24.34 16.36
CA ASP A 685 -45.98 25.62 15.79
C ASP A 685 -45.93 25.63 14.26
N ILE A 686 -44.94 24.95 13.64
CA ILE A 686 -44.86 24.81 12.19
C ILE A 686 -46.09 24.05 11.66
N LEU A 687 -46.39 22.89 12.25
CA LEU A 687 -47.51 22.05 11.81
C LEU A 687 -48.84 22.73 12.06
N ARG A 688 -49.00 23.37 13.22
CA ARG A 688 -50.21 24.16 13.57
C ARG A 688 -50.47 25.27 12.56
N ARG A 689 -49.43 26.07 12.24
CA ARG A 689 -49.54 27.15 11.22
C ARG A 689 -49.94 26.58 9.87
N ARG A 690 -49.35 25.46 9.46
CA ARG A 690 -49.70 24.79 8.19
C ARG A 690 -51.19 24.41 8.15
N LEU A 691 -51.69 23.80 9.19
CA LEU A 691 -53.07 23.35 9.28
C LEU A 691 -54.05 24.54 9.35
N GLN A 692 -53.70 25.65 10.01
CA GLN A 692 -54.51 26.87 10.08
C GLN A 692 -54.62 27.60 8.72
N CYS A 693 -53.67 27.41 7.81
CA CYS A 693 -53.73 28.01 6.47
C CYS A 693 -54.71 27.26 5.52
N LEU A 694 -55.27 26.14 5.93
CA LEU A 694 -56.19 25.37 5.09
C LEU A 694 -57.56 26.05 5.01
N PRO A 695 -58.21 26.13 3.82
CA PRO A 695 -59.49 26.69 3.65
C PRO A 695 -60.61 25.93 4.42
N SER A 696 -61.45 26.60 5.16
CA SER A 696 -62.50 26.01 6.03
C SER A 696 -63.56 25.18 5.29
N HIS A 697 -63.74 25.39 4.00
CA HIS A 697 -64.70 24.61 3.19
C HIS A 697 -64.24 23.18 2.88
N ILE A 698 -62.92 22.86 3.09
CA ILE A 698 -62.37 21.52 2.92
C ILE A 698 -62.66 20.66 4.17
N LEU A 699 -62.86 21.29 5.35
CA LEU A 699 -63.04 20.61 6.64
C LEU A 699 -64.43 19.94 6.79
N ASN A 700 -65.43 20.32 5.98
CA ASN A 700 -66.79 19.85 6.15
C ASN A 700 -67.25 18.81 5.12
N GLN A 701 -66.39 18.15 4.39
CA GLN A 701 -66.78 17.12 3.44
C GLN A 701 -66.79 15.72 4.09
N PRO A 702 -67.89 14.91 3.87
CA PRO A 702 -67.94 13.54 4.37
C PRO A 702 -66.82 12.72 3.68
N VAL A 703 -66.07 11.97 4.47
CA VAL A 703 -65.02 11.07 4.04
C VAL A 703 -65.66 10.03 3.11
N SER A 704 -65.58 10.21 1.80
CA SER A 704 -65.83 9.10 0.89
C SER A 704 -64.61 8.18 1.02
N ALA A 705 -64.78 7.09 1.73
CA ALA A 705 -63.80 6.01 1.82
C ALA A 705 -63.58 5.46 0.40
N ALA A 706 -62.60 6.02 -0.29
CA ALA A 706 -62.02 5.33 -1.43
C ALA A 706 -61.34 4.09 -0.88
N SER A 707 -62.12 3.02 -0.71
CA SER A 707 -61.63 1.70 -0.39
C SER A 707 -60.70 1.26 -1.52
N ARG A 708 -59.39 1.44 -1.31
CA ARG A 708 -58.40 0.77 -2.14
C ARG A 708 -58.55 -0.73 -1.89
N SER A 709 -59.34 -1.44 -2.73
CA SER A 709 -59.31 -2.91 -2.76
C SER A 709 -57.98 -3.37 -3.34
N GLY A 710 -56.94 -3.33 -2.51
CA GLY A 710 -55.63 -3.88 -2.80
C GLY A 710 -55.49 -5.27 -2.19
N LYS A 711 -54.52 -6.05 -2.66
CA LYS A 711 -54.13 -7.36 -2.06
C LYS A 711 -53.62 -7.22 -0.63
N VAL A 712 -53.19 -6.01 -0.20
CA VAL A 712 -52.57 -5.72 1.11
C VAL A 712 -53.63 -5.62 2.20
N ASN A 713 -53.46 -6.43 3.25
CA ASN A 713 -54.33 -6.38 4.44
C ASN A 713 -53.74 -5.43 5.50
N PHE A 714 -54.20 -4.17 5.50
CA PHE A 714 -53.71 -3.15 6.44
C PHE A 714 -54.05 -3.44 7.91
N ASP A 715 -55.15 -4.13 8.19
CA ASP A 715 -55.53 -4.48 9.56
C ASP A 715 -54.57 -5.50 10.14
N ALA A 716 -54.18 -6.52 9.34
CA ALA A 716 -53.16 -7.50 9.74
C ALA A 716 -51.78 -6.83 9.93
N LEU A 717 -51.41 -5.86 9.09
CA LEU A 717 -50.19 -5.11 9.23
C LEU A 717 -50.15 -4.23 10.48
N LEU A 718 -51.28 -3.62 10.85
CA LEU A 718 -51.43 -2.83 12.08
C LEU A 718 -51.30 -3.70 13.34
N VAL A 719 -51.87 -4.91 13.31
CA VAL A 719 -51.71 -5.89 14.41
C VAL A 719 -50.24 -6.30 14.54
N HIS A 720 -49.56 -6.54 13.43
CA HIS A 720 -48.11 -6.84 13.42
C HIS A 720 -47.28 -5.68 13.98
N PHE A 721 -47.60 -4.43 13.61
CA PHE A 721 -46.93 -3.26 14.15
C PHE A 721 -47.07 -3.19 15.68
N ARG A 722 -48.26 -3.34 16.20
CA ARG A 722 -48.50 -3.33 17.66
C ARG A 722 -47.73 -4.44 18.38
N GLU A 723 -47.66 -5.62 17.81
CA GLU A 723 -46.89 -6.73 18.36
C GLU A 723 -45.39 -6.46 18.39
N VAL A 724 -44.82 -5.93 17.30
CA VAL A 724 -43.39 -5.54 17.25
C VAL A 724 -43.09 -4.47 18.29
N GLN A 725 -43.95 -3.47 18.46
CA GLN A 725 -43.79 -2.41 19.45
C GLN A 725 -43.88 -2.95 20.88
N ARG A 726 -44.75 -3.93 21.14
CA ARG A 726 -44.85 -4.64 22.42
C ARG A 726 -43.52 -5.34 22.72
N LEU A 727 -42.91 -6.04 21.74
CA LEU A 727 -41.61 -6.68 21.89
C LEU A 727 -40.49 -5.69 22.20
N HIS A 728 -40.50 -4.53 21.58
CA HIS A 728 -39.56 -3.44 21.91
C HIS A 728 -39.70 -2.97 23.36
N HIS A 729 -40.94 -2.78 23.82
CA HIS A 729 -41.20 -2.37 25.19
C HIS A 729 -40.74 -3.43 26.22
N GLU A 730 -41.07 -4.69 25.98
CA GLU A 730 -40.67 -5.81 26.86
C GLU A 730 -39.14 -5.95 26.92
N THR A 731 -38.46 -5.79 25.79
CA THR A 731 -37.00 -5.87 25.73
C THR A 731 -36.36 -4.73 26.52
N ARG A 732 -36.87 -3.50 26.41
CA ARG A 732 -36.39 -2.34 27.16
C ARG A 732 -36.59 -2.51 28.66
N VAL A 733 -37.79 -2.93 29.11
CA VAL A 733 -38.08 -3.17 30.53
C VAL A 733 -37.15 -4.24 31.09
N ARG A 734 -36.88 -5.33 30.33
CA ARG A 734 -35.97 -6.38 30.75
C ARG A 734 -34.54 -5.91 30.91
N GLU A 735 -34.09 -5.05 30.03
CA GLU A 735 -32.72 -4.47 30.11
C GLU A 735 -32.58 -3.48 31.26
N GLU A 736 -33.61 -2.64 31.51
CA GLU A 736 -33.65 -1.74 32.66
C GLU A 736 -33.62 -2.50 33.99
N ALA A 737 -34.34 -3.63 34.06
CA ALA A 737 -34.33 -4.52 35.23
C ALA A 737 -32.93 -5.15 35.45
N LEU A 738 -32.25 -5.60 34.38
CA LEU A 738 -30.91 -6.16 34.46
C LEU A 738 -29.85 -5.10 34.87
N MET A 739 -30.03 -3.85 34.45
CA MET A 739 -29.17 -2.72 34.85
C MET A 739 -29.37 -2.34 36.31
N ALA A 740 -30.59 -2.48 36.83
CA ALA A 740 -30.92 -2.24 38.23
C ALA A 740 -30.27 -3.33 39.13
N ASP A 741 -30.40 -4.61 38.78
CA ASP A 741 -29.76 -5.72 39.48
C ASP A 741 -28.24 -5.65 39.53
N THR A 742 -27.62 -5.15 38.47
CA THR A 742 -26.15 -4.95 38.42
C THR A 742 -25.68 -3.78 39.26
N ARG A 743 -26.53 -2.76 39.51
CA ARG A 743 -26.25 -1.66 40.46
C ARG A 743 -26.38 -2.13 41.91
N ASP A 744 -27.38 -2.91 42.25
CA ASP A 744 -27.57 -3.46 43.61
C ASP A 744 -26.47 -4.47 44.00
N ASN A 745 -25.96 -5.26 43.04
CA ASN A 745 -24.86 -6.18 43.27
C ASN A 745 -23.48 -5.51 43.42
N ARG A 746 -23.30 -4.26 43.04
CA ARG A 746 -22.09 -3.46 43.30
C ARG A 746 -22.09 -2.79 44.66
N GLY A 747 -23.22 -2.79 45.37
CA GLY A 747 -23.38 -2.26 46.73
C GLY A 747 -23.06 -3.25 47.87
N ALA A 748 -22.88 -4.54 47.56
CA ALA A 748 -22.59 -5.59 48.59
C ALA A 748 -21.14 -6.05 48.46
N THR A 749 -20.20 -5.32 49.05
CA THR A 749 -18.84 -5.85 49.37
C THR A 749 -18.84 -6.38 50.78
N PRO A 750 -18.40 -7.63 51.04
CA PRO A 750 -18.19 -8.12 52.41
C PRO A 750 -16.94 -7.46 53.00
N THR A 751 -17.12 -6.87 54.15
CA THR A 751 -16.07 -6.42 55.05
C THR A 751 -15.24 -7.59 55.55
N ALA A 752 -13.91 -7.58 55.40
CA ALA A 752 -12.98 -8.15 56.36
C ALA A 752 -11.56 -7.66 56.16
N ASN A 753 -11.07 -6.92 57.14
CA ASN A 753 -9.78 -6.87 57.83
C ASN A 753 -8.54 -6.25 57.18
N THR A 754 -8.27 -5.04 57.69
CA THR A 754 -7.03 -4.60 58.36
C THR A 754 -5.65 -4.85 57.74
N VAL A 755 -4.93 -3.77 57.52
CA VAL A 755 -3.75 -3.31 58.25
C VAL A 755 -3.23 -1.96 57.67
N THR A 756 -3.28 -0.88 58.50
CA THR A 756 -2.40 0.26 58.72
C THR A 756 -1.38 0.65 57.59
N ALA A 757 -1.18 1.86 57.23
CA ALA A 757 -0.88 3.08 57.98
C ALA A 757 -0.69 4.31 57.06
N ASN A 758 -1.05 5.45 57.63
CA ASN A 758 -0.52 6.81 57.51
C ASN A 758 -0.81 7.72 56.30
N THR A 759 -1.74 8.63 56.60
CA THR A 759 -1.62 10.12 56.65
C THR A 759 -1.20 10.82 55.37
N THR A 760 -2.02 11.72 54.87
CA THR A 760 -2.32 13.07 55.32
C THR A 760 -3.52 13.66 54.55
N SER A 761 -4.33 14.33 55.32
CA SER A 761 -5.42 15.27 55.07
C SER A 761 -5.35 16.13 53.81
N THR A 762 -6.49 16.38 53.17
CA THR A 762 -7.27 17.62 53.31
C THR A 762 -8.52 17.61 52.42
N THR A 763 -9.62 17.80 53.10
CA THR A 763 -10.83 18.61 52.87
C THR A 763 -11.58 18.62 51.52
N LEU A 764 -12.86 18.22 51.64
CA LEU A 764 -14.13 18.86 51.22
C LEU A 764 -14.37 19.12 49.72
N GLY A 765 -15.45 18.55 49.26
CA GLY A 765 -16.39 19.27 48.44
C GLY A 765 -17.09 18.51 47.35
N ASP A 766 -18.33 18.20 47.60
CA ASP A 766 -19.46 18.20 46.67
C ASP A 766 -19.56 17.19 45.53
N THR A 767 -20.61 16.47 45.60
CA THR A 767 -21.43 15.79 44.65
C THR A 767 -21.30 16.32 43.20
N ALA A 768 -20.69 15.52 42.35
CA ALA A 768 -20.76 15.71 40.91
C ALA A 768 -21.64 14.63 40.30
N ALA A 769 -22.74 15.07 39.76
CA ALA A 769 -23.54 14.31 38.82
C ALA A 769 -22.71 13.99 37.57
N THR A 770 -22.57 12.73 37.24
CA THR A 770 -21.90 12.28 36.01
C THR A 770 -22.77 12.64 34.80
N SER A 771 -22.46 13.75 34.17
CA SER A 771 -22.94 14.07 32.83
C SER A 771 -22.11 13.29 31.81
N ILE A 772 -22.76 12.41 31.08
CA ILE A 772 -22.21 11.74 29.89
C ILE A 772 -22.16 12.79 28.78
N PRO A 773 -21.00 13.07 28.16
CA PRO A 773 -20.95 13.97 27.02
C PRO A 773 -21.55 13.26 25.80
N ILE A 774 -22.67 13.78 25.31
CA ILE A 774 -23.18 13.42 23.98
C ILE A 774 -22.39 14.28 22.99
N GLU A 775 -21.36 13.71 22.38
CA GLU A 775 -20.74 14.29 21.19
C GLU A 775 -21.71 14.17 20.01
N LEU A 776 -22.32 15.29 19.65
CA LEU A 776 -23.01 15.47 18.39
C LEU A 776 -21.96 15.58 17.29
N GLY A 777 -21.73 14.46 16.56
CA GLY A 777 -20.94 14.46 15.34
C GLY A 777 -21.55 15.42 14.32
N PHE A 778 -20.87 16.53 14.08
CA PHE A 778 -21.26 17.51 13.09
C PHE A 778 -20.70 17.16 11.73
N PHE A 779 -21.59 17.17 10.75
CA PHE A 779 -21.31 17.13 9.33
C PHE A 779 -20.34 18.26 8.92
N GLN A 780 -19.17 17.89 8.37
CA GLN A 780 -18.51 18.72 7.38
C GLN A 780 -18.99 18.27 6.01
N SER A 781 -19.98 18.96 5.49
CA SER A 781 -20.30 18.91 4.07
C SER A 781 -20.02 20.27 3.47
N GLY A 782 -19.21 20.28 2.42
CA GLY A 782 -19.06 21.44 1.58
C GLY A 782 -20.40 21.88 0.97
N GLU A 783 -20.58 23.19 0.94
CA GLU A 783 -21.49 23.94 0.11
C GLU A 783 -22.99 23.59 0.15
N LEU A 784 -23.65 24.15 1.14
CA LEU A 784 -25.02 24.70 0.96
C LEU A 784 -25.20 25.87 1.95
N THR A 785 -24.83 27.04 1.50
CA THR A 785 -25.13 28.30 2.17
C THR A 785 -26.63 28.59 2.10
N ASN A 786 -27.34 28.14 3.12
CA ASN A 786 -28.68 28.58 3.36
C ASN A 786 -28.78 29.19 4.78
N PRO A 787 -28.97 30.50 4.93
CA PRO A 787 -28.94 31.21 6.22
C PRO A 787 -30.03 30.76 7.21
N MET A 788 -31.00 29.95 6.81
CA MET A 788 -32.04 29.40 7.68
C MET A 788 -31.56 28.25 8.60
N MET A 789 -30.45 27.55 8.25
CA MET A 789 -29.95 26.43 9.06
C MET A 789 -29.14 26.90 10.30
N ALA A 790 -28.47 28.04 10.22
CA ALA A 790 -27.72 28.59 11.36
C ALA A 790 -28.62 29.00 12.54
N ASN A 791 -29.85 29.40 12.26
CA ASN A 791 -30.81 29.78 13.29
C ASN A 791 -31.39 28.55 14.02
N SER A 792 -31.52 27.40 13.37
CA SER A 792 -32.10 26.18 13.95
C SER A 792 -31.21 25.60 15.06
N THR A 793 -29.91 25.69 14.93
CA THR A 793 -28.97 25.18 15.96
C THR A 793 -28.97 26.05 17.22
N GLN A 794 -29.08 27.37 17.07
CA GLN A 794 -29.21 28.27 18.20
C GLN A 794 -30.55 28.11 18.95
N PHE A 795 -31.62 27.79 18.25
CA PHE A 795 -32.94 27.52 18.86
C PHE A 795 -32.94 26.18 19.61
N LEU A 796 -32.28 25.15 19.08
CA LEU A 796 -32.11 23.86 19.77
C LEU A 796 -31.31 24.02 21.09
N ILE A 797 -30.26 24.80 21.09
CA ILE A 797 -29.44 25.09 22.27
C ILE A 797 -30.29 25.87 23.32
N LYS A 798 -31.06 26.84 22.87
CA LYS A 798 -31.99 27.58 23.75
C LYS A 798 -33.15 26.73 24.29
N GLY A 799 -33.63 25.78 23.50
CA GLY A 799 -34.64 24.80 23.91
C GLY A 799 -34.13 23.84 24.99
N LEU A 800 -32.92 23.33 24.82
CA LEU A 800 -32.28 22.43 25.79
C LEU A 800 -31.90 23.15 27.09
N GLN A 801 -31.50 24.44 27.03
CA GLN A 801 -31.22 25.25 28.18
C GLN A 801 -32.50 25.55 29.01
N ARG A 802 -33.65 25.64 28.37
CA ARG A 802 -34.97 25.79 29.06
C ARG A 802 -35.39 24.50 29.77
N LEU A 803 -34.89 23.35 29.32
CA LEU A 803 -35.16 22.05 29.93
C LEU A 803 -34.11 21.66 31.01
N GLY A 804 -33.20 22.58 31.37
CA GLY A 804 -32.16 22.33 32.39
C GLY A 804 -31.00 21.44 31.91
N ILE A 805 -30.84 21.24 30.62
CA ILE A 805 -29.76 20.47 30.04
C ILE A 805 -28.67 21.45 29.52
N GLU A 806 -27.47 21.45 30.11
CA GLU A 806 -26.39 22.32 29.68
C GLU A 806 -25.85 21.86 28.34
N ALA A 807 -26.04 22.68 27.30
CA ALA A 807 -25.36 22.53 26.00
C ALA A 807 -24.42 23.71 25.76
N THR A 808 -23.16 23.46 25.65
CA THR A 808 -22.14 24.45 25.32
C THR A 808 -21.91 24.55 23.81
N ALA A 809 -22.01 25.77 23.27
CA ALA A 809 -21.65 26.04 21.89
C ALA A 809 -20.14 25.94 21.65
N PRO A 810 -19.66 25.45 20.51
CA PRO A 810 -18.26 25.44 20.18
C PRO A 810 -17.74 26.88 20.01
N ARG A 811 -16.60 27.18 20.67
CA ARG A 811 -15.93 28.47 20.55
C ARG A 811 -15.37 28.62 19.14
N GLU A 812 -15.76 29.68 18.45
CA GLU A 812 -15.10 30.14 17.25
C GLU A 812 -13.63 30.46 17.58
N SER A 813 -12.72 29.74 16.94
CA SER A 813 -11.31 30.11 16.94
C SER A 813 -11.11 31.29 16.00
N SER A 814 -10.91 32.48 16.58
CA SER A 814 -10.48 33.67 15.86
C SER A 814 -9.13 33.39 15.20
N LYS A 815 -9.10 33.43 13.87
CA LYS A 815 -7.86 33.61 13.12
C LYS A 815 -7.40 35.07 13.31
N ASN A 816 -6.20 35.23 13.82
CA ASN A 816 -5.25 36.26 13.42
C ASN A 816 -4.01 35.58 12.87
#